data_8dc17c0058761a3156f69daaee988f55
#
_entry.id   8dc17c0058761a3156f69daaee988f55
#
_cell.length_a   1.000
_cell.length_b   1.000
_cell.length_c   1.000
_cell.angle_alpha   90.00
_cell.angle_beta   90.00
_cell.angle_gamma   90.00
#
_symmetry.space_group_name_H-M   'P 1'
#
loop_
_entity.id
_entity.type
_entity.pdbx_description
1 polymer ?
#
loop_
_entity_poly.entity_id
_entity_poly.type
_entity_poly.pdbx_seq_one_letter_code
_entity_poly.pdbx_strand_id
1 'polypeptide(L)'
;MSNEFFKQYREAFSASKPLFEHDDLDEEEVHTSTQLLFSRLLLLKFLEKLNWFSLNGSPENYLQRLVQLQGIGKESIYNSRIRPLFFEALSNSSPFESGIYGHGQGLGGGLFKKTPLDERLGDIPDDVFIALVGQDGILSQFEFSVDESGQHSEHTITPEMLGTLFEELITGRHEQGAYYTPAYVVSYMSKESIKRYLDANGILLSKELIETIDASNPYTGDAQQILELLKNVKIIDPACGSGAYLVGFVNEIMRLYCTLSPDADSHAIFAFKKHCVSKCIFGVDLEEYAVQIAQLRLWLSLISQAVDPMPLPHIDLNIVVGDSISGPNPGKHYLWPADQKSALRIGELRQKCMFLWGFEESKLRKEMGVLQTELEKKISSQSPNGAIKYEIQFAEVFAEENGGFDIVLANPPYVRQENIPEAVKKWIKKQEIYGSVITGKSDLYAYFFARTKYLLKQGGVSCFICSNTWMDVEFGFLLQNEFLQNYRDIHIIDSRIERQFATAEINTVISFMTKGHLTDESVRFTMLEGPFEESIEAEVETKVWPPLEQYNSQPDMALRTEQEIPKSILTLRGTPKQDYVGSKWSLILNAPALYHNLVEGHHDKFVSIQDMCSKTQRNNMEVLPSETTKIEEPAGEHENRVSFLHSFKDTSSIVIDLSNQKSLQHAHIQTALAHENFVLPNIISNRFFGKRIYFIHGQDYFVNDSFFVGTINQNIDHNKAILSLNSTLSLMFAELRGRKGQGGGVLSFYGPEFRGHHIIKPELLTSLTETHYNDLTSREMNDVFVECGFDEAL
;
A
#
# COMPACT_ATOMS: atom_id res chain seq x y z
N MET A 1 -17.23 14.55 16.65
CA MET A 1 -16.58 15.79 17.11
C MET A 1 -15.16 15.98 16.60
N SER A 2 -14.33 14.96 16.51
CA SER A 2 -13.10 15.04 15.70
C SER A 2 -13.38 15.56 14.29
N ASN A 3 -14.48 15.08 13.67
CA ASN A 3 -14.96 15.58 12.38
C ASN A 3 -15.29 17.08 12.37
N GLU A 4 -15.75 17.64 13.51
CA GLU A 4 -16.05 19.07 13.62
C GLU A 4 -14.75 19.90 13.70
N PHE A 5 -13.78 19.46 14.50
CA PHE A 5 -12.45 20.08 14.51
C PHE A 5 -11.80 20.04 13.12
N PHE A 6 -11.83 18.89 12.45
CA PHE A 6 -11.26 18.72 11.12
C PHE A 6 -11.94 19.61 10.07
N LYS A 7 -13.26 19.73 10.16
CA LYS A 7 -14.03 20.63 9.28
C LYS A 7 -13.62 22.08 9.48
N GLN A 8 -13.64 22.56 10.72
CA GLN A 8 -13.30 23.95 11.06
C GLN A 8 -11.83 24.27 10.71
N TYR A 9 -10.92 23.31 10.98
CA TYR A 9 -9.50 23.47 10.66
C TYR A 9 -9.27 23.60 9.15
N ARG A 10 -9.95 22.76 8.32
CA ARG A 10 -9.91 22.86 6.86
C ARG A 10 -10.51 24.18 6.35
N GLU A 11 -11.62 24.61 6.91
CA GLU A 11 -12.23 25.88 6.56
C GLU A 11 -11.30 27.05 6.85
N ALA A 12 -10.65 27.07 8.02
CA ALA A 12 -9.67 28.09 8.38
C ALA A 12 -8.42 28.02 7.50
N PHE A 13 -7.94 26.82 7.21
CA PHE A 13 -6.82 26.62 6.29
C PHE A 13 -7.11 27.19 4.90
N SER A 14 -8.26 26.84 4.34
CA SER A 14 -8.69 27.33 3.02
C SER A 14 -8.93 28.84 3.00
N ALA A 15 -9.49 29.42 4.07
CA ALA A 15 -9.70 30.85 4.20
C ALA A 15 -8.40 31.64 4.38
N SER A 16 -7.37 31.00 4.95
CA SER A 16 -6.07 31.62 5.16
C SER A 16 -5.21 31.65 3.90
N LYS A 17 -5.33 30.67 2.99
CA LYS A 17 -4.52 30.60 1.76
C LYS A 17 -4.46 31.91 0.97
N PRO A 18 -5.57 32.55 0.61
CA PRO A 18 -5.54 33.80 -0.14
C PRO A 18 -4.82 34.95 0.57
N LEU A 19 -4.68 34.85 1.90
CA LEU A 19 -3.99 35.86 2.71
C LEU A 19 -2.47 35.71 2.68
N PHE A 20 -1.96 34.61 2.15
CA PHE A 20 -0.56 34.32 1.90
C PHE A 20 -0.16 34.58 0.44
N GLU A 21 -1.14 34.89 -0.44
CA GLU A 21 -0.84 35.17 -1.84
C GLU A 21 0.03 36.42 -1.95
N HIS A 22 1.19 36.25 -2.57
CA HIS A 22 2.15 37.32 -2.83
C HIS A 22 2.68 37.16 -4.25
N ASP A 23 3.01 38.24 -4.96
CA ASP A 23 3.45 38.22 -6.35
C ASP A 23 4.70 37.33 -6.59
N ASP A 24 5.47 37.03 -5.53
CA ASP A 24 6.68 36.23 -5.59
C ASP A 24 6.49 34.74 -5.20
N LEU A 25 5.26 34.29 -4.89
CA LEU A 25 4.96 32.93 -4.48
C LEU A 25 4.00 32.25 -5.47
N ASP A 26 4.30 31.02 -5.86
CA ASP A 26 3.35 30.23 -6.62
C ASP A 26 2.30 29.55 -5.70
N GLU A 27 1.28 28.90 -6.30
CA GLU A 27 0.17 28.30 -5.54
C GLU A 27 0.65 27.17 -4.61
N GLU A 28 1.68 26.40 -4.98
CA GLU A 28 2.26 25.33 -4.17
C GLU A 28 3.04 25.92 -2.99
N GLU A 29 3.79 26.99 -3.20
CA GLU A 29 4.54 27.71 -2.17
C GLU A 29 3.60 28.39 -1.15
N VAL A 30 2.48 28.98 -1.62
CA VAL A 30 1.43 29.52 -0.76
C VAL A 30 0.82 28.41 0.11
N HIS A 31 0.51 27.26 -0.51
CA HIS A 31 -0.02 26.10 0.22
C HIS A 31 0.96 25.64 1.30
N THR A 32 2.22 25.45 0.95
CA THR A 32 3.29 25.00 1.86
C THR A 32 3.52 25.99 3.00
N SER A 33 3.51 27.31 2.74
CA SER A 33 3.66 28.35 3.77
C SER A 33 2.53 28.31 4.77
N THR A 34 1.28 28.18 4.27
CA THR A 34 0.09 28.08 5.12
C THR A 34 0.17 26.84 6.01
N GLN A 35 0.53 25.71 5.44
CA GLN A 35 0.67 24.45 6.18
C GLN A 35 1.74 24.53 7.27
N LEU A 36 2.88 25.11 6.95
CA LEU A 36 4.00 25.26 7.89
C LEU A 36 3.60 26.13 9.08
N LEU A 37 2.90 27.24 8.85
CA LEU A 37 2.38 28.09 9.93
C LEU A 37 1.41 27.33 10.82
N PHE A 38 0.44 26.63 10.23
CA PHE A 38 -0.57 25.85 10.95
C PHE A 38 0.07 24.75 11.80
N SER A 39 1.07 24.04 11.24
CA SER A 39 1.82 22.99 11.95
C SER A 39 2.62 23.55 13.12
N ARG A 40 3.25 24.73 12.96
CA ARG A 40 3.98 25.41 14.02
C ARG A 40 3.05 25.81 15.18
N LEU A 41 1.90 26.43 14.88
CA LEU A 41 0.93 26.84 15.91
C LEU A 41 0.33 25.63 16.62
N LEU A 42 0.07 24.55 15.88
CA LEU A 42 -0.45 23.31 16.44
C LEU A 42 0.52 22.65 17.41
N LEU A 43 1.82 22.55 17.04
CA LEU A 43 2.85 22.05 17.96
C LEU A 43 2.92 22.91 19.23
N LEU A 44 2.91 24.24 19.08
CA LEU A 44 2.92 25.13 20.24
C LEU A 44 1.68 24.94 21.14
N LYS A 45 0.54 24.62 20.56
CA LYS A 45 -0.68 24.33 21.34
C LYS A 45 -0.53 23.08 22.20
N PHE A 46 0.10 22.02 21.69
CA PHE A 46 0.43 20.84 22.49
C PHE A 46 1.45 21.15 23.60
N LEU A 47 2.49 21.93 23.28
CA LEU A 47 3.51 22.33 24.25
C LEU A 47 2.95 23.26 25.33
N GLU A 48 1.99 24.10 24.99
CA GLU A 48 1.22 24.92 25.95
C GLU A 48 0.52 24.03 27.00
N LYS A 49 -0.07 22.91 26.57
CA LYS A 49 -0.72 21.96 27.49
C LYS A 49 0.25 21.28 28.45
N LEU A 50 1.51 21.19 28.08
CA LEU A 50 2.59 20.70 28.96
C LEU A 50 3.21 21.80 29.82
N ASN A 51 2.70 23.03 29.76
CA ASN A 51 3.24 24.19 30.49
C ASN A 51 4.70 24.53 30.15
N TRP A 52 5.14 24.27 28.91
CA TRP A 52 6.50 24.57 28.48
C TRP A 52 6.74 26.07 28.26
N PHE A 53 5.68 26.85 28.22
CA PHE A 53 5.71 28.28 28.01
C PHE A 53 4.89 29.02 29.06
N SER A 54 5.32 30.22 29.39
CA SER A 54 4.56 31.09 30.24
C SER A 54 4.65 32.55 29.78
N LEU A 55 3.56 33.30 29.94
CA LEU A 55 3.49 34.72 29.65
C LEU A 55 3.06 35.48 30.92
N ASN A 56 3.85 36.46 31.34
CA ASN A 56 3.65 37.17 32.60
C ASN A 56 3.49 36.24 33.83
N GLY A 57 4.29 35.17 33.88
CA GLY A 57 4.33 34.17 34.96
C GLY A 57 3.19 33.14 34.96
N SER A 58 2.28 33.17 33.98
CA SER A 58 1.21 32.15 33.84
C SER A 58 1.37 31.34 32.60
N PRO A 59 1.32 29.96 32.67
CA PRO A 59 1.35 29.08 31.52
C PRO A 59 -0.01 28.97 30.82
N GLU A 60 -1.11 29.31 31.48
CA GLU A 60 -2.47 29.12 30.99
C GLU A 60 -2.76 29.94 29.73
N ASN A 61 -3.32 29.28 28.71
CA ASN A 61 -3.74 29.90 27.45
C ASN A 61 -2.65 30.79 26.83
N TYR A 62 -1.41 30.29 26.84
CA TYR A 62 -0.22 31.05 26.41
C TYR A 62 -0.40 31.68 25.02
N LEU A 63 -0.76 30.85 24.03
CA LEU A 63 -0.92 31.30 22.63
C LEU A 63 -2.04 32.34 22.49
N GLN A 64 -3.20 32.10 23.12
CA GLN A 64 -4.33 33.03 23.12
C GLN A 64 -3.95 34.39 23.69
N ARG A 65 -3.27 34.39 24.84
CA ARG A 65 -2.82 35.62 25.50
C ARG A 65 -1.74 36.34 24.69
N LEU A 66 -0.85 35.58 24.04
CA LEU A 66 0.19 36.16 23.17
C LEU A 66 -0.42 36.95 22.02
N VAL A 67 -1.49 36.46 21.42
CA VAL A 67 -2.20 37.08 20.29
C VAL A 67 -3.08 38.25 20.77
N GLN A 68 -3.61 38.19 21.98
CA GLN A 68 -4.47 39.24 22.55
C GLN A 68 -3.70 40.46 23.13
N LEU A 69 -2.39 40.34 23.32
CA LEU A 69 -1.61 41.52 23.76
C LEU A 69 -1.76 42.64 22.74
N GLN A 70 -2.03 43.84 23.20
CA GLN A 70 -2.10 45.02 22.33
C GLN A 70 -0.77 45.20 21.58
N GLY A 71 -0.87 45.58 20.30
CA GLY A 71 0.27 45.70 19.41
C GLY A 71 1.36 46.61 19.93
N ILE A 72 2.61 46.24 19.67
CA ILE A 72 3.77 47.14 19.90
C ILE A 72 3.87 48.02 18.64
N GLY A 73 3.25 49.23 18.75
CA GLY A 73 3.26 50.14 17.63
C GLY A 73 2.21 49.84 16.55
N LYS A 74 2.63 49.95 15.28
CA LYS A 74 1.80 49.67 14.09
C LYS A 74 2.13 48.29 13.44
N GLU A 75 2.92 47.48 14.11
CA GLU A 75 3.34 46.19 13.58
C GLU A 75 2.26 45.10 13.79
N SER A 76 2.15 44.17 12.85
CA SER A 76 1.27 43.03 12.95
C SER A 76 1.64 42.07 14.09
N ILE A 77 0.72 41.22 14.51
CA ILE A 77 0.96 40.13 15.46
C ILE A 77 2.11 39.22 14.96
N TYR A 78 2.14 39.00 13.67
CA TYR A 78 3.20 38.16 13.07
C TYR A 78 4.59 38.77 13.30
N ASN A 79 4.81 39.96 12.80
CA ASN A 79 6.13 40.58 12.84
C ASN A 79 6.57 40.96 14.25
N SER A 80 5.62 41.41 15.12
CA SER A 80 5.96 41.85 16.46
C SER A 80 6.15 40.73 17.49
N ARG A 81 5.58 39.52 17.28
CA ARG A 81 5.58 38.45 18.29
C ARG A 81 5.84 37.07 17.76
N ILE A 82 5.10 36.62 16.73
CA ILE A 82 5.14 35.23 16.28
C ILE A 82 6.45 34.92 15.55
N ARG A 83 6.87 35.79 14.66
CA ARG A 83 8.11 35.65 13.91
C ARG A 83 9.36 35.68 14.82
N PRO A 84 9.52 36.61 15.79
CA PRO A 84 10.59 36.53 16.78
C PRO A 84 10.51 35.28 17.66
N LEU A 85 9.32 34.90 18.11
CA LEU A 85 9.13 33.63 18.86
C LEU A 85 9.64 32.42 18.05
N PHE A 86 9.23 32.29 16.79
CA PHE A 86 9.64 31.14 15.94
C PHE A 86 11.14 31.13 15.69
N PHE A 87 11.70 32.29 15.22
CA PHE A 87 13.02 32.27 14.60
C PHE A 87 14.14 32.83 15.52
N GLU A 88 13.80 33.44 16.62
CA GLU A 88 14.80 33.93 17.58
C GLU A 88 14.78 33.10 18.89
N ALA A 89 13.61 32.69 19.34
CA ALA A 89 13.48 31.92 20.58
C ALA A 89 13.47 30.41 20.36
N LEU A 90 12.48 29.89 19.62
CA LEU A 90 12.25 28.47 19.46
C LEU A 90 13.28 27.79 18.55
N SER A 91 13.88 28.52 17.59
CA SER A 91 14.95 28.00 16.76
C SER A 91 16.25 27.74 17.53
N ASN A 92 16.44 28.36 18.68
CA ASN A 92 17.55 28.08 19.59
C ASN A 92 17.24 26.90 20.52
N SER A 93 18.29 26.35 21.15
CA SER A 93 18.19 25.22 22.08
C SER A 93 18.16 25.66 23.56
N SER A 94 18.42 26.92 23.86
CA SER A 94 18.48 27.45 25.21
C SER A 94 17.13 27.95 25.71
N PRO A 95 16.87 27.93 26.99
CA PRO A 95 15.74 28.66 27.56
C PRO A 95 15.77 30.11 27.17
N PHE A 96 14.61 30.71 26.96
CA PHE A 96 14.46 32.11 26.62
C PHE A 96 13.58 32.88 27.63
N GLU A 97 13.85 34.18 27.79
CA GLU A 97 13.03 35.08 28.55
C GLU A 97 12.88 36.40 27.77
N SER A 98 11.66 36.80 27.53
CA SER A 98 11.35 37.99 26.73
C SER A 98 10.12 38.71 27.30
N GLY A 99 10.17 40.02 27.35
CA GLY A 99 9.01 40.83 27.66
C GLY A 99 7.90 40.80 26.60
N ILE A 100 8.21 40.26 25.40
CA ILE A 100 7.28 40.25 24.26
C ILE A 100 6.54 38.91 24.18
N TYR A 101 7.26 37.80 24.28
CA TYR A 101 6.70 36.46 24.11
C TYR A 101 6.91 35.57 25.34
N GLY A 102 7.31 36.12 26.46
CA GLY A 102 7.35 35.45 27.76
C GLY A 102 8.60 34.55 27.95
N HIS A 103 8.43 33.49 28.74
CA HIS A 103 9.49 32.56 29.11
C HIS A 103 9.18 31.15 28.56
N GLY A 104 10.20 30.41 28.19
CA GLY A 104 10.06 29.04 27.71
C GLY A 104 11.38 28.38 27.37
N GLN A 105 11.30 27.13 26.86
CA GLN A 105 12.42 26.37 26.36
C GLN A 105 12.50 26.50 24.84
N GLY A 106 13.68 26.84 24.33
CA GLY A 106 13.99 26.76 22.88
C GLY A 106 14.03 25.32 22.41
N LEU A 107 13.53 25.07 21.20
CA LEU A 107 13.33 23.72 20.67
C LEU A 107 14.52 23.22 19.79
N GLY A 108 15.46 24.12 19.47
CA GLY A 108 16.71 23.75 18.79
C GLY A 108 16.61 23.67 17.26
N GLY A 109 15.62 24.29 16.65
CA GLY A 109 15.44 24.26 15.19
C GLY A 109 14.29 23.34 14.75
N GLY A 110 14.56 22.38 13.87
CA GLY A 110 13.49 21.54 13.31
C GLY A 110 12.43 22.35 12.58
N LEU A 111 11.17 22.23 12.98
CA LEU A 111 10.03 22.96 12.42
C LEU A 111 10.16 24.50 12.50
N PHE A 112 10.96 25.03 13.47
CA PHE A 112 11.20 26.45 13.67
C PHE A 112 12.50 26.97 13.03
N LYS A 113 13.17 26.14 12.25
CA LYS A 113 14.29 26.59 11.42
C LYS A 113 13.74 27.46 10.29
N LYS A 114 14.31 28.66 10.13
CA LYS A 114 13.90 29.57 9.08
C LYS A 114 14.24 29.01 7.70
N THR A 115 13.24 28.88 6.84
CA THR A 115 13.39 28.40 5.47
C THR A 115 13.53 29.56 4.48
N PRO A 116 14.03 29.33 3.24
CA PRO A 116 14.00 30.36 2.19
C PRO A 116 12.57 30.87 1.90
N LEU A 117 11.56 30.02 2.11
CA LEU A 117 10.15 30.38 1.95
C LEU A 117 9.71 31.37 3.04
N ASP A 118 10.09 31.14 4.30
CA ASP A 118 9.85 32.08 5.41
C ASP A 118 10.53 33.45 5.19
N GLU A 119 11.57 33.53 4.39
CA GLU A 119 12.26 34.78 4.05
C GLU A 119 11.48 35.59 3.01
N ARG A 120 10.84 34.90 2.07
CA ARG A 120 10.01 35.52 1.01
C ARG A 120 8.61 35.86 1.50
N LEU A 121 8.15 35.14 2.53
CA LEU A 121 6.86 35.39 3.15
C LEU A 121 6.92 36.75 3.88
N GLY A 122 6.14 37.68 3.41
CA GLY A 122 6.07 39.04 3.98
C GLY A 122 5.40 39.05 5.33
N ASP A 123 4.46 39.97 5.51
CA ASP A 123 3.63 40.07 6.71
C ASP A 123 2.42 39.13 6.58
N ILE A 124 2.00 38.54 7.69
CA ILE A 124 0.80 37.70 7.77
C ILE A 124 -0.28 38.50 8.52
N PRO A 125 -1.49 38.64 7.94
CA PRO A 125 -2.56 39.39 8.57
C PRO A 125 -2.96 38.84 9.96
N ASP A 126 -3.26 39.75 10.88
CA ASP A 126 -3.66 39.43 12.25
C ASP A 126 -4.88 38.50 12.31
N ASP A 127 -5.81 38.65 11.37
CA ASP A 127 -7.01 37.80 11.26
C ASP A 127 -6.72 36.30 11.22
N VAL A 128 -5.59 35.86 10.61
CA VAL A 128 -5.17 34.47 10.59
C VAL A 128 -4.91 33.99 12.02
N PHE A 129 -4.21 34.76 12.84
CA PHE A 129 -3.88 34.35 14.20
C PHE A 129 -5.10 34.46 15.13
N ILE A 130 -5.97 35.45 14.92
CA ILE A 130 -7.22 35.58 15.68
C ILE A 130 -8.14 34.38 15.39
N ALA A 131 -8.29 34.00 14.14
CA ALA A 131 -9.09 32.83 13.74
C ALA A 131 -8.55 31.49 14.27
N LEU A 132 -7.23 31.36 14.42
CA LEU A 132 -6.63 30.12 14.89
C LEU A 132 -6.52 30.02 16.41
N VAL A 133 -5.98 31.05 17.06
CA VAL A 133 -5.60 31.01 18.48
C VAL A 133 -6.22 32.12 19.32
N GLY A 134 -7.06 32.99 18.74
CA GLY A 134 -7.84 34.01 19.47
C GLY A 134 -8.83 33.38 20.47
N GLN A 135 -9.61 34.19 21.16
CA GLN A 135 -10.55 33.72 22.18
C GLN A 135 -11.56 32.69 21.62
N ASP A 136 -12.07 32.96 20.42
CA ASP A 136 -12.99 32.11 19.70
C ASP A 136 -12.26 31.32 18.58
N GLY A 137 -10.93 31.29 18.61
CA GLY A 137 -10.11 30.62 17.62
C GLY A 137 -10.19 29.12 17.74
N ILE A 138 -10.01 28.43 16.62
CA ILE A 138 -10.20 26.96 16.51
C ILE A 138 -9.36 26.22 17.53
N LEU A 139 -8.07 26.54 17.68
CA LEU A 139 -7.19 25.88 18.63
C LEU A 139 -7.52 26.21 20.09
N SER A 140 -8.37 27.22 20.34
CA SER A 140 -8.82 27.57 21.68
C SER A 140 -10.16 26.96 22.07
N GLN A 141 -10.95 26.49 21.08
CA GLN A 141 -12.26 25.89 21.31
C GLN A 141 -12.19 24.38 21.66
N PHE A 142 -11.10 23.70 21.29
CA PHE A 142 -10.93 22.27 21.51
C PHE A 142 -9.91 21.99 22.61
N GLU A 143 -10.09 20.86 23.28
CA GLU A 143 -9.15 20.37 24.26
C GLU A 143 -8.04 19.55 23.56
N PHE A 144 -6.79 19.79 23.95
CA PHE A 144 -5.63 19.06 23.42
C PHE A 144 -5.03 18.17 24.50
N SER A 145 -4.63 16.97 24.14
CA SER A 145 -3.89 16.05 25.02
C SER A 145 -2.75 15.43 24.28
N VAL A 146 -1.62 15.29 24.96
CA VAL A 146 -0.46 14.51 24.49
C VAL A 146 -0.48 13.08 25.01
N ASP A 147 -1.43 12.76 25.89
CA ASP A 147 -1.56 11.42 26.46
C ASP A 147 -2.15 10.45 25.45
N GLU A 148 -1.49 9.32 25.22
CA GLU A 148 -1.91 8.25 24.30
C GLU A 148 -2.68 7.13 25.01
N SER A 149 -2.97 7.25 26.31
CA SER A 149 -3.53 6.20 27.16
C SER A 149 -5.02 5.86 26.95
N GLY A 150 -5.68 6.48 25.99
CA GLY A 150 -6.98 6.02 25.47
C GLY A 150 -8.24 6.40 26.26
N GLN A 151 -8.15 7.06 27.43
CA GLN A 151 -9.31 7.58 28.17
C GLN A 151 -9.54 9.07 27.90
N HIS A 152 -9.86 9.40 26.66
CA HIS A 152 -10.12 10.78 26.29
C HIS A 152 -11.62 11.04 26.15
N SER A 153 -12.04 12.27 26.46
CA SER A 153 -13.37 12.73 26.09
C SER A 153 -13.50 12.80 24.56
N GLU A 154 -14.68 12.63 24.02
CA GLU A 154 -14.93 12.78 22.56
C GLU A 154 -14.54 14.17 22.01
N HIS A 155 -14.14 15.10 22.88
CA HIS A 155 -13.76 16.48 22.57
C HIS A 155 -12.24 16.73 22.54
N THR A 156 -11.43 15.71 22.85
CA THR A 156 -9.98 15.86 23.00
C THR A 156 -9.28 15.56 21.68
N ILE A 157 -8.39 16.44 21.27
CA ILE A 157 -7.53 16.28 20.09
C ILE A 157 -6.20 15.65 20.53
N THR A 158 -5.84 14.52 19.92
CA THR A 158 -4.60 13.78 20.20
C THR A 158 -3.64 13.82 19.01
N PRO A 159 -2.34 13.53 19.20
CA PRO A 159 -1.38 13.45 18.11
C PRO A 159 -1.74 12.41 17.02
N GLU A 160 -2.43 11.33 17.39
CA GLU A 160 -2.89 10.31 16.44
C GLU A 160 -3.92 10.88 15.45
N MET A 161 -4.87 11.67 15.95
CA MET A 161 -5.92 12.29 15.13
C MET A 161 -5.35 13.27 14.11
N LEU A 162 -4.17 13.84 14.36
CA LEU A 162 -3.52 14.74 13.41
C LEU A 162 -3.12 14.04 12.12
N GLY A 163 -2.73 12.77 12.18
CA GLY A 163 -2.40 11.99 10.98
C GLY A 163 -3.54 12.00 9.98
N THR A 164 -4.75 11.67 10.42
CA THR A 164 -5.96 11.69 9.59
C THR A 164 -6.28 13.09 9.05
N LEU A 165 -6.19 14.11 9.90
CA LEU A 165 -6.44 15.50 9.50
C LEU A 165 -5.51 15.93 8.36
N PHE A 166 -4.22 15.69 8.51
CA PHE A 166 -3.23 16.15 7.54
C PHE A 166 -3.28 15.40 6.23
N GLU A 167 -3.57 14.10 6.27
CA GLU A 167 -3.77 13.33 5.04
C GLU A 167 -5.01 13.79 4.25
N GLU A 168 -6.05 14.28 4.92
CA GLU A 168 -7.20 14.88 4.26
C GLU A 168 -6.90 16.25 3.62
N LEU A 169 -5.87 16.96 4.07
CA LEU A 169 -5.45 18.24 3.49
C LEU A 169 -4.56 18.13 2.26
N ILE A 170 -3.99 16.94 2.00
CA ILE A 170 -3.16 16.71 0.80
C ILE A 170 -4.04 16.81 -0.45
N THR A 171 -3.72 17.77 -1.31
CA THR A 171 -4.38 17.96 -2.61
C THR A 171 -3.98 16.84 -3.59
N GLY A 172 -4.95 16.30 -4.35
CA GLY A 172 -4.66 15.25 -5.33
C GLY A 172 -4.47 13.82 -4.76
N ARG A 173 -4.80 13.59 -3.51
CA ARG A 173 -4.63 12.33 -2.76
C ARG A 173 -5.08 11.08 -3.55
N HIS A 174 -6.24 11.13 -4.20
CA HIS A 174 -6.75 9.99 -4.98
C HIS A 174 -5.96 9.74 -6.26
N GLU A 175 -5.42 10.79 -6.87
CA GLU A 175 -4.60 10.68 -8.08
C GLU A 175 -3.20 10.14 -7.74
N GLN A 176 -2.69 10.45 -6.56
CA GLN A 176 -1.41 9.98 -6.04
C GLN A 176 -1.48 8.58 -5.41
N GLY A 177 -2.68 8.02 -5.22
CA GLY A 177 -2.87 6.67 -4.65
C GLY A 177 -2.50 6.56 -3.17
N ALA A 178 -2.50 7.65 -2.42
CA ALA A 178 -2.22 7.68 -0.99
C ALA A 178 -3.47 7.40 -0.16
N TYR A 179 -3.38 6.47 0.79
CA TYR A 179 -4.49 6.04 1.67
C TYR A 179 -4.05 5.99 3.12
N TYR A 180 -4.93 6.45 4.02
CA TYR A 180 -4.71 6.36 5.46
C TYR A 180 -4.78 4.91 5.94
N THR A 181 -3.76 4.47 6.69
CA THR A 181 -3.76 3.14 7.27
C THR A 181 -4.41 3.17 8.66
N PRO A 182 -5.46 2.36 8.91
CA PRO A 182 -6.10 2.30 10.21
C PRO A 182 -5.13 1.90 11.34
N ALA A 183 -5.33 2.45 12.52
CA ALA A 183 -4.45 2.26 13.68
C ALA A 183 -4.27 0.78 14.07
N TYR A 184 -5.34 -0.03 13.99
CA TYR A 184 -5.28 -1.46 14.27
C TYR A 184 -4.39 -2.22 13.28
N VAL A 185 -4.39 -1.84 11.98
CA VAL A 185 -3.50 -2.42 10.97
C VAL A 185 -2.05 -2.04 11.27
N VAL A 186 -1.80 -0.76 11.58
CA VAL A 186 -0.46 -0.28 11.98
C VAL A 186 0.06 -1.05 13.18
N SER A 187 -0.76 -1.20 14.21
CA SER A 187 -0.41 -1.93 15.44
C SER A 187 -0.06 -3.39 15.14
N TYR A 188 -0.91 -4.09 14.39
CA TYR A 188 -0.68 -5.49 14.03
C TYR A 188 0.61 -5.66 13.21
N MET A 189 0.79 -4.85 12.16
CA MET A 189 1.96 -4.94 11.30
C MET A 189 3.26 -4.62 12.06
N SER A 190 3.23 -3.68 12.98
CA SER A 190 4.38 -3.33 13.83
C SER A 190 4.74 -4.46 14.80
N LYS A 191 3.75 -5.02 15.50
CA LYS A 191 3.91 -6.17 16.43
C LYS A 191 4.51 -7.38 15.72
N GLU A 192 3.88 -7.79 14.62
CA GLU A 192 4.32 -8.98 13.89
C GLU A 192 5.71 -8.80 13.25
N SER A 193 6.03 -7.57 12.78
CA SER A 193 7.37 -7.27 12.23
C SER A 193 8.47 -7.35 13.30
N ILE A 194 8.23 -6.80 14.49
CA ILE A 194 9.19 -6.89 15.61
C ILE A 194 9.35 -8.34 16.06
N LYS A 195 8.26 -9.10 16.16
CA LYS A 195 8.30 -10.52 16.46
C LYS A 195 9.22 -11.27 15.51
N ARG A 196 9.02 -11.11 14.19
CA ARG A 196 9.85 -11.76 13.17
C ARG A 196 11.29 -11.31 13.20
N TYR A 197 11.55 -10.05 13.54
CA TYR A 197 12.90 -9.54 13.76
C TYR A 197 13.57 -10.24 14.94
N LEU A 198 12.88 -10.44 16.05
CA LEU A 198 13.39 -11.16 17.22
C LEU A 198 13.62 -12.64 16.91
N ASP A 199 12.67 -13.30 16.24
CA ASP A 199 12.79 -14.69 15.78
C ASP A 199 14.01 -14.87 14.86
N ALA A 200 14.22 -13.95 13.91
CA ALA A 200 15.38 -13.96 13.00
C ALA A 200 16.72 -13.78 13.73
N ASN A 201 16.71 -13.19 14.91
CA ASN A 201 17.87 -13.02 15.79
C ASN A 201 17.97 -14.12 16.89
N GLY A 202 17.22 -15.22 16.74
CA GLY A 202 17.30 -16.38 17.63
C GLY A 202 16.47 -16.28 18.92
N ILE A 203 15.64 -15.26 19.05
CA ILE A 203 14.68 -15.12 20.15
C ILE A 203 13.36 -15.74 19.71
N LEU A 204 13.18 -17.01 19.98
CA LEU A 204 11.92 -17.72 19.77
C LEU A 204 10.90 -17.25 20.82
N LEU A 205 10.18 -16.22 20.50
CA LEU A 205 9.03 -15.81 21.30
C LEU A 205 7.84 -16.68 20.89
N SER A 206 7.32 -17.47 21.84
CA SER A 206 6.03 -18.10 21.63
C SER A 206 4.97 -17.02 21.38
N LYS A 207 3.98 -17.31 20.57
CA LYS A 207 2.87 -16.38 20.25
C LYS A 207 2.23 -15.83 21.53
N GLU A 208 2.10 -16.68 22.55
CA GLU A 208 1.60 -16.36 23.88
C GLU A 208 2.45 -15.28 24.59
N LEU A 209 3.75 -15.24 24.37
CA LEU A 209 4.65 -14.37 25.11
C LEU A 209 4.55 -12.89 24.70
N ILE A 210 4.28 -12.60 23.41
CA ILE A 210 4.09 -11.23 22.92
C ILE A 210 2.72 -10.69 23.30
N GLU A 211 1.72 -11.56 23.36
CA GLU A 211 0.33 -11.21 23.68
C GLU A 211 0.07 -11.17 25.19
N THR A 212 0.78 -11.98 25.97
CA THR A 212 0.55 -12.16 27.43
C THR A 212 1.59 -11.55 28.35
N ILE A 213 2.64 -10.92 27.81
CA ILE A 213 3.57 -10.16 28.64
C ILE A 213 2.86 -8.89 29.13
N ASP A 214 2.27 -8.97 30.29
CA ASP A 214 1.78 -7.85 31.07
C ASP A 214 2.44 -7.83 32.45
N ALA A 215 2.12 -6.83 33.25
CA ALA A 215 2.67 -6.70 34.60
C ALA A 215 2.36 -7.90 35.54
N SER A 216 1.36 -8.72 35.16
CA SER A 216 0.93 -9.91 35.94
C SER A 216 1.68 -11.18 35.54
N ASN A 217 2.35 -11.19 34.37
CA ASN A 217 3.09 -12.35 33.87
C ASN A 217 4.46 -11.94 33.33
N PRO A 218 5.45 -11.69 34.22
CA PRO A 218 6.77 -11.22 33.80
C PRO A 218 7.50 -12.30 32.99
N TYR A 219 8.16 -11.82 31.92
CA TYR A 219 8.99 -12.66 31.06
C TYR A 219 10.15 -13.30 31.84
N THR A 220 10.28 -14.63 31.75
CA THR A 220 11.30 -15.40 32.45
C THR A 220 12.56 -15.70 31.63
N GLY A 221 12.60 -15.25 30.34
CA GLY A 221 13.74 -15.42 29.43
C GLY A 221 14.78 -14.31 29.59
N ASP A 222 15.68 -14.19 28.60
CA ASP A 222 16.71 -13.15 28.58
C ASP A 222 16.14 -11.79 28.10
N ALA A 223 15.47 -11.07 28.99
CA ALA A 223 14.93 -9.73 28.74
C ALA A 223 16.00 -8.73 28.26
N GLN A 224 17.24 -8.87 28.79
CA GLN A 224 18.33 -7.98 28.45
C GLN A 224 18.76 -8.14 26.99
N GLN A 225 18.75 -9.35 26.45
CA GLN A 225 19.04 -9.59 25.03
C GLN A 225 17.98 -8.98 24.12
N ILE A 226 16.69 -9.10 24.49
CA ILE A 226 15.60 -8.47 23.73
C ILE A 226 15.75 -6.95 23.75
N LEU A 227 15.99 -6.36 24.92
CA LEU A 227 16.16 -4.91 25.05
C LEU A 227 17.35 -4.38 24.24
N GLU A 228 18.45 -5.12 24.17
CA GLU A 228 19.60 -4.74 23.34
C GLU A 228 19.27 -4.83 21.84
N LEU A 229 18.52 -5.84 21.41
CA LEU A 229 18.03 -5.94 20.03
C LEU A 229 17.09 -4.77 19.69
N LEU A 230 16.11 -4.46 20.56
CA LEU A 230 15.18 -3.34 20.35
C LEU A 230 15.89 -1.98 20.32
N LYS A 231 16.97 -1.82 21.11
CA LYS A 231 17.77 -0.59 21.12
C LYS A 231 18.57 -0.38 19.84
N ASN A 232 18.95 -1.46 19.15
CA ASN A 232 19.79 -1.40 17.97
C ASN A 232 19.03 -1.58 16.65
N VAL A 233 17.75 -1.93 16.68
CA VAL A 233 16.94 -2.15 15.48
C VAL A 233 16.91 -0.93 14.57
N LYS A 234 17.01 -1.14 13.25
CA LYS A 234 16.91 -0.10 12.21
C LYS A 234 15.67 -0.36 11.35
N ILE A 235 14.71 0.53 11.44
CA ILE A 235 13.39 0.41 10.82
C ILE A 235 13.21 1.55 9.83
N ILE A 236 12.81 1.25 8.60
CA ILE A 236 12.50 2.27 7.61
C ILE A 236 11.12 2.07 7.00
N ASP A 237 10.42 3.18 6.81
CA ASP A 237 9.29 3.29 5.90
C ASP A 237 9.71 4.11 4.67
N PRO A 238 9.86 3.49 3.49
CA PRO A 238 10.28 4.20 2.28
C PRO A 238 9.16 4.98 1.58
N ALA A 239 7.94 4.98 2.14
CA ALA A 239 6.78 5.78 1.70
C ALA A 239 6.01 6.25 2.93
N CYS A 240 6.69 6.96 3.85
CA CYS A 240 6.23 7.10 5.23
C CYS A 240 4.98 7.98 5.40
N GLY A 241 4.59 8.76 4.39
CA GLY A 241 3.43 9.64 4.48
C GLY A 241 3.49 10.50 5.74
N SER A 242 2.39 10.57 6.46
CA SER A 242 2.26 11.26 7.76
C SER A 242 2.94 10.54 8.94
N GLY A 243 3.68 9.44 8.70
CA GLY A 243 4.47 8.72 9.72
C GLY A 243 3.66 7.78 10.61
N ALA A 244 2.51 7.28 10.17
CA ALA A 244 1.67 6.38 10.97
C ALA A 244 2.44 5.14 11.46
N TYR A 245 3.15 4.47 10.57
CA TYR A 245 3.96 3.30 10.92
C TYR A 245 5.16 3.64 11.78
N LEU A 246 5.80 4.78 11.56
CA LEU A 246 6.96 5.22 12.34
C LEU A 246 6.58 5.40 13.81
N VAL A 247 5.43 6.04 14.08
CA VAL A 247 4.88 6.19 15.43
C VAL A 247 4.42 4.84 15.98
N GLY A 248 3.76 4.01 15.17
CA GLY A 248 3.34 2.66 15.56
C GLY A 248 4.49 1.78 16.04
N PHE A 249 5.63 1.83 15.37
CA PHE A 249 6.84 1.12 15.83
C PHE A 249 7.40 1.67 17.12
N VAL A 250 7.45 2.99 17.27
CA VAL A 250 7.91 3.59 18.55
C VAL A 250 7.01 3.10 19.69
N ASN A 251 5.69 3.11 19.51
CA ASN A 251 4.75 2.68 20.52
C ASN A 251 4.92 1.20 20.87
N GLU A 252 5.09 0.31 19.90
CA GLU A 252 5.28 -1.12 20.13
C GLU A 252 6.63 -1.42 20.82
N ILE A 253 7.71 -0.77 20.39
CA ILE A 253 9.02 -0.90 21.06
C ILE A 253 8.93 -0.41 22.50
N MET A 254 8.23 0.70 22.75
CA MET A 254 8.04 1.22 24.11
C MET A 254 7.17 0.31 24.97
N ARG A 255 6.12 -0.27 24.41
CA ARG A 255 5.29 -1.28 25.08
C ARG A 255 6.15 -2.44 25.57
N LEU A 256 6.97 -3.01 24.69
CA LEU A 256 7.88 -4.09 25.04
C LEU A 256 8.93 -3.66 26.07
N TYR A 257 9.49 -2.45 25.92
CA TYR A 257 10.45 -1.91 26.90
C TYR A 257 9.85 -1.81 28.29
N CYS A 258 8.67 -1.21 28.45
CA CYS A 258 8.01 -1.07 29.74
C CYS A 258 7.64 -2.43 30.35
N THR A 259 7.22 -3.38 29.52
CA THR A 259 6.89 -4.74 29.97
C THR A 259 8.13 -5.52 30.43
N LEU A 260 9.25 -5.37 29.72
CA LEU A 260 10.52 -6.05 30.07
C LEU A 260 11.33 -5.32 31.13
N SER A 261 10.95 -4.11 31.48
CA SER A 261 11.63 -3.25 32.47
C SER A 261 10.60 -2.59 33.40
N PRO A 262 9.85 -3.37 34.20
CA PRO A 262 8.75 -2.84 35.03
C PRO A 262 9.21 -1.85 36.09
N ASP A 263 10.47 -1.93 36.50
CA ASP A 263 11.09 -1.03 37.50
C ASP A 263 11.68 0.25 36.88
N ALA A 264 11.55 0.46 35.55
CA ALA A 264 12.08 1.65 34.89
C ALA A 264 11.32 2.91 35.33
N ASP A 265 12.06 3.91 35.79
CA ASP A 265 11.48 5.22 36.10
C ASP A 265 11.17 6.04 34.83
N SER A 266 10.46 7.16 35.01
CA SER A 266 10.07 8.03 33.90
C SER A 266 11.26 8.57 33.09
N HIS A 267 12.43 8.76 33.73
CA HIS A 267 13.63 9.22 33.04
C HIS A 267 14.23 8.13 32.15
N ALA A 268 14.25 6.88 32.62
CA ALA A 268 14.74 5.73 31.87
C ALA A 268 13.81 5.45 30.67
N ILE A 269 12.48 5.48 30.87
CA ILE A 269 11.46 5.32 29.84
C ILE A 269 11.65 6.42 28.76
N PHE A 270 11.75 7.67 29.17
CA PHE A 270 11.97 8.78 28.26
C PHE A 270 13.30 8.66 27.50
N ALA A 271 14.39 8.33 28.19
CA ALA A 271 15.71 8.16 27.56
C ALA A 271 15.69 7.05 26.50
N PHE A 272 15.00 5.95 26.75
CA PHE A 272 14.86 4.85 25.81
C PHE A 272 14.00 5.28 24.59
N LYS A 273 12.86 5.94 24.82
CA LYS A 273 12.02 6.47 23.73
C LYS A 273 12.78 7.47 22.86
N LYS A 274 13.52 8.39 23.48
CA LYS A 274 14.38 9.34 22.79
C LYS A 274 15.42 8.64 21.91
N HIS A 275 16.02 7.57 22.43
CA HIS A 275 16.96 6.75 21.66
C HIS A 275 16.28 6.09 20.47
N CYS A 276 15.10 5.46 20.65
CA CYS A 276 14.36 4.82 19.56
C CYS A 276 14.01 5.80 18.44
N VAL A 277 13.41 6.94 18.77
CA VAL A 277 13.03 7.96 17.79
C VAL A 277 14.23 8.48 17.01
N SER A 278 15.38 8.62 17.68
CA SER A 278 16.58 9.24 17.10
C SER A 278 17.48 8.27 16.34
N LYS A 279 17.46 6.98 16.67
CA LYS A 279 18.44 6.02 16.14
C LYS A 279 17.85 4.77 15.50
N CYS A 280 16.58 4.47 15.76
CA CYS A 280 15.96 3.25 15.26
C CYS A 280 15.01 3.52 14.08
N ILE A 281 14.43 4.71 13.99
CA ILE A 281 13.32 5.05 13.08
C ILE A 281 13.82 5.91 11.94
N PHE A 282 13.50 5.51 10.71
CA PHE A 282 13.85 6.18 9.46
C PHE A 282 12.64 6.25 8.55
N GLY A 283 12.53 7.29 7.73
CA GLY A 283 11.43 7.46 6.79
C GLY A 283 11.84 8.27 5.57
N VAL A 284 11.24 7.96 4.44
CA VAL A 284 11.37 8.72 3.19
C VAL A 284 9.98 8.92 2.62
N ASP A 285 9.70 10.12 2.15
CA ASP A 285 8.52 10.39 1.34
C ASP A 285 8.85 11.40 0.24
N LEU A 286 8.12 11.35 -0.86
CA LEU A 286 8.28 12.29 -1.97
C LEU A 286 7.77 13.69 -1.61
N GLU A 287 6.71 13.72 -0.78
CA GLU A 287 5.99 14.92 -0.41
C GLU A 287 6.62 15.58 0.84
N GLU A 288 7.15 16.78 0.68
CA GLU A 288 7.80 17.52 1.77
C GLU A 288 6.85 17.70 2.96
N TYR A 289 5.59 18.00 2.69
CA TYR A 289 4.60 18.19 3.73
C TYR A 289 4.33 16.92 4.55
N ALA A 290 4.23 15.76 3.89
CA ALA A 290 4.07 14.48 4.58
C ALA A 290 5.24 14.22 5.54
N VAL A 291 6.47 14.49 5.08
CA VAL A 291 7.68 14.39 5.91
C VAL A 291 7.62 15.32 7.12
N GLN A 292 7.20 16.58 6.96
CA GLN A 292 7.06 17.53 8.07
C GLN A 292 6.04 17.05 9.11
N ILE A 293 4.93 16.44 8.67
CA ILE A 293 3.93 15.87 9.57
C ILE A 293 4.46 14.63 10.30
N ALA A 294 5.16 13.77 9.60
CA ALA A 294 5.80 12.60 10.22
C ALA A 294 6.79 13.03 11.32
N GLN A 295 7.59 14.06 11.06
CA GLN A 295 8.50 14.65 12.04
C GLN A 295 7.72 15.24 13.22
N LEU A 296 6.67 16.00 12.96
CA LEU A 296 5.82 16.60 14.01
C LEU A 296 5.22 15.52 14.92
N ARG A 297 4.65 14.47 14.36
CA ARG A 297 4.07 13.36 15.14
C ARG A 297 5.10 12.63 15.99
N LEU A 298 6.30 12.39 15.47
CA LEU A 298 7.39 11.78 16.24
C LEU A 298 7.86 12.69 17.37
N TRP A 299 7.94 14.02 17.17
CA TRP A 299 8.23 14.96 18.24
C TRP A 299 7.12 14.95 19.30
N LEU A 300 5.86 14.99 18.90
CA LEU A 300 4.73 14.93 19.84
C LEU A 300 4.73 13.62 20.63
N SER A 301 4.97 12.48 19.97
CA SER A 301 5.11 11.21 20.66
C SER A 301 6.28 11.22 21.66
N LEU A 302 7.41 11.85 21.33
CA LEU A 302 8.53 11.99 22.25
C LEU A 302 8.20 12.89 23.43
N ILE A 303 7.59 14.05 23.17
CA ILE A 303 7.26 15.08 24.16
C ILE A 303 6.21 14.57 25.15
N SER A 304 5.30 13.68 24.74
CA SER A 304 4.25 13.15 25.63
C SER A 304 4.80 12.46 26.88
N GLN A 305 6.05 12.01 26.85
CA GLN A 305 6.74 11.37 27.96
C GLN A 305 7.92 12.19 28.52
N ALA A 306 8.09 13.44 28.04
CA ALA A 306 9.18 14.28 28.53
C ALA A 306 8.91 14.73 29.97
N VAL A 307 9.89 14.50 30.83
CA VAL A 307 9.81 14.93 32.25
C VAL A 307 10.00 16.42 32.39
N ASP A 308 10.93 16.98 31.60
CA ASP A 308 11.26 18.42 31.62
C ASP A 308 11.29 18.98 30.19
N PRO A 309 11.03 20.29 30.03
CA PRO A 309 11.22 20.95 28.75
C PRO A 309 12.65 20.84 28.22
N MET A 310 12.79 20.48 26.94
CA MET A 310 14.09 20.19 26.36
C MET A 310 14.12 20.55 24.86
N PRO A 311 15.33 20.75 24.27
CA PRO A 311 15.46 20.82 22.83
C PRO A 311 15.12 19.51 22.15
N LEU A 312 14.45 19.60 21.00
CA LEU A 312 14.03 18.41 20.22
C LEU A 312 15.19 17.84 19.40
N PRO A 313 15.30 16.52 19.25
CA PRO A 313 16.33 15.92 18.40
C PRO A 313 16.11 16.27 16.92
N HIS A 314 17.21 16.29 16.15
CA HIS A 314 17.20 16.56 14.72
C HIS A 314 16.72 15.36 13.90
N ILE A 315 15.46 14.96 14.04
CA ILE A 315 14.88 13.84 13.29
C ILE A 315 14.72 14.13 11.79
N ASP A 316 14.89 15.38 11.36
CA ASP A 316 15.05 15.78 9.96
C ASP A 316 16.23 15.10 9.26
N LEU A 317 17.15 14.53 9.99
CA LEU A 317 18.20 13.68 9.45
C LEU A 317 17.67 12.29 9.05
N ASN A 318 16.73 11.75 9.77
CA ASN A 318 16.21 10.39 9.60
C ASN A 318 14.93 10.33 8.77
N ILE A 319 14.08 11.35 8.87
CA ILE A 319 12.84 11.45 8.12
C ILE A 319 13.02 12.53 7.06
N VAL A 320 13.13 12.11 5.80
CA VAL A 320 13.65 12.95 4.71
C VAL A 320 12.76 12.95 3.48
N VAL A 321 12.81 14.05 2.74
CA VAL A 321 12.14 14.19 1.45
C VAL A 321 12.97 13.54 0.36
N GLY A 322 12.34 12.73 -0.50
CA GLY A 322 12.99 12.21 -1.70
C GLY A 322 12.29 11.05 -2.37
N ASP A 323 12.72 10.77 -3.59
CA ASP A 323 12.22 9.64 -4.38
C ASP A 323 12.93 8.33 -3.97
N SER A 324 12.18 7.46 -3.32
CA SER A 324 12.64 6.19 -2.77
C SER A 324 13.04 5.15 -3.82
N ILE A 325 12.49 5.25 -5.05
CA ILE A 325 12.64 4.19 -6.06
C ILE A 325 13.66 4.54 -7.16
N SER A 326 13.87 5.81 -7.47
CA SER A 326 14.72 6.23 -8.60
C SER A 326 16.20 6.30 -8.26
N GLY A 327 16.61 6.11 -7.02
CA GLY A 327 18.01 6.15 -6.59
C GLY A 327 18.81 4.90 -6.98
N PRO A 328 20.14 4.93 -6.82
CA PRO A 328 21.01 3.76 -7.03
C PRO A 328 20.71 2.67 -6.00
N ASN A 329 21.13 1.46 -6.31
CA ASN A 329 20.97 0.32 -5.40
C ASN A 329 22.00 0.35 -4.27
N PRO A 330 21.59 0.31 -3.02
CA PRO A 330 22.48 0.00 -1.91
C PRO A 330 23.11 -1.40 -2.10
N GLY A 331 24.35 -1.56 -1.64
CA GLY A 331 25.03 -2.85 -1.62
C GLY A 331 25.66 -3.31 -2.94
N LYS A 332 25.50 -2.58 -4.04
CA LYS A 332 26.25 -2.81 -5.27
C LYS A 332 27.50 -1.93 -5.35
N HIS A 333 28.39 -2.04 -4.40
CA HIS A 333 29.79 -1.52 -4.39
C HIS A 333 30.08 -0.28 -5.24
N TYR A 334 29.23 0.73 -5.17
CA TYR A 334 29.53 2.03 -5.80
C TYR A 334 30.60 2.81 -5.03
N LEU A 335 30.87 2.40 -3.78
CA LEU A 335 31.85 3.03 -2.93
C LEU A 335 33.15 2.21 -2.93
N TRP A 336 34.23 2.78 -3.45
CA TRP A 336 35.56 2.25 -3.24
C TRP A 336 35.92 2.27 -1.73
N PRO A 337 36.89 1.51 -1.25
CA PRO A 337 37.30 1.51 0.16
C PRO A 337 37.56 2.88 0.77
N ALA A 338 38.03 3.82 -0.04
CA ALA A 338 38.23 5.23 0.37
C ALA A 338 36.92 5.96 0.58
N ASP A 339 35.88 5.64 -0.20
CA ASP A 339 34.56 6.25 -0.14
C ASP A 339 33.77 5.67 1.04
N GLN A 340 34.02 4.42 1.39
CA GLN A 340 33.45 3.78 2.59
C GLN A 340 33.89 4.50 3.87
N LYS A 341 35.11 4.98 3.96
CA LYS A 341 35.59 5.83 5.08
C LYS A 341 34.80 7.14 5.17
N SER A 342 34.51 7.76 4.04
CA SER A 342 33.73 8.98 3.98
C SER A 342 32.27 8.71 4.37
N ALA A 343 31.71 7.60 3.95
CA ALA A 343 30.35 7.18 4.35
C ALA A 343 30.27 6.90 5.87
N LEU A 344 31.23 6.18 6.45
CA LEU A 344 31.35 5.97 7.90
C LEU A 344 31.42 7.32 8.63
N ARG A 345 32.25 8.25 8.12
CA ARG A 345 32.36 9.58 8.71
C ARG A 345 31.06 10.36 8.66
N ILE A 346 30.30 10.27 7.56
CA ILE A 346 28.96 10.86 7.45
C ILE A 346 28.04 10.27 8.54
N GLY A 347 28.03 8.96 8.71
CA GLY A 347 27.24 8.28 9.76
C GLY A 347 27.58 8.78 11.16
N GLU A 348 28.88 8.91 11.50
CA GLU A 348 29.33 9.47 12.78
C GLU A 348 28.86 10.92 12.98
N LEU A 349 28.99 11.75 11.93
CA LEU A 349 28.57 13.14 11.97
C LEU A 349 27.06 13.27 12.17
N ARG A 350 26.25 12.46 11.47
CA ARG A 350 24.79 12.41 11.64
C ARG A 350 24.40 12.08 13.07
N GLN A 351 25.00 11.03 13.64
CA GLN A 351 24.73 10.63 15.02
C GLN A 351 25.09 11.72 16.03
N LYS A 352 26.20 12.46 15.80
CA LYS A 352 26.58 13.59 16.65
C LYS A 352 25.65 14.79 16.46
N CYS A 353 25.26 15.12 15.23
CA CYS A 353 24.33 16.20 14.95
C CYS A 353 22.97 16.02 15.60
N MET A 354 22.52 14.80 15.81
CA MET A 354 21.18 14.49 16.33
C MET A 354 20.82 15.26 17.63
N PHE A 355 21.81 15.56 18.46
CA PHE A 355 21.62 16.18 19.77
C PHE A 355 22.54 17.40 19.99
N LEU A 356 23.03 18.01 18.90
CA LEU A 356 23.80 19.23 18.95
C LEU A 356 23.04 20.36 18.26
N TRP A 357 23.18 21.57 18.77
CA TRP A 357 22.48 22.75 18.27
C TRP A 357 23.45 23.93 18.09
N GLY A 358 23.06 24.89 17.27
CA GLY A 358 23.76 26.13 17.07
C GLY A 358 25.06 25.98 16.27
N PHE A 359 26.13 26.62 16.74
CA PHE A 359 27.40 26.69 15.98
C PHE A 359 28.01 25.30 15.73
N GLU A 360 28.02 24.43 16.74
CA GLU A 360 28.62 23.10 16.60
C GLU A 360 27.82 22.22 15.62
N GLU A 361 26.50 22.25 15.68
CA GLU A 361 25.62 21.60 14.71
C GLU A 361 25.94 22.09 13.29
N SER A 362 25.94 23.40 13.09
CA SER A 362 26.18 24.01 11.77
C SER A 362 27.53 23.62 11.20
N LYS A 363 28.57 23.54 12.02
CA LYS A 363 29.90 23.10 11.63
C LYS A 363 29.88 21.64 11.17
N LEU A 364 29.24 20.73 11.93
CA LEU A 364 29.18 19.31 11.58
C LEU A 364 28.31 19.09 10.33
N ARG A 365 27.17 19.77 10.19
CA ARG A 365 26.35 19.72 8.97
C ARG A 365 27.11 20.19 7.74
N LYS A 366 27.96 21.23 7.87
CA LYS A 366 28.81 21.70 6.77
C LYS A 366 29.85 20.64 6.37
N GLU A 367 30.54 20.03 7.35
CA GLU A 367 31.48 18.93 7.10
C GLU A 367 30.78 17.76 6.39
N MET A 368 29.63 17.37 6.92
CA MET A 368 28.79 16.28 6.36
C MET A 368 28.39 16.61 4.91
N GLY A 369 27.88 17.81 4.63
CA GLY A 369 27.47 18.24 3.31
C GLY A 369 28.58 18.22 2.27
N VAL A 370 29.84 18.58 2.66
CA VAL A 370 31.00 18.45 1.79
C VAL A 370 31.24 16.99 1.41
N LEU A 371 31.28 16.09 2.40
CA LEU A 371 31.48 14.65 2.16
C LEU A 371 30.35 14.04 1.32
N GLN A 372 29.11 14.40 1.61
CA GLN A 372 27.95 13.96 0.83
C GLN A 372 28.07 14.41 -0.64
N THR A 373 28.38 15.69 -0.87
CA THR A 373 28.55 16.24 -2.22
C THR A 373 29.68 15.55 -2.99
N GLU A 374 30.79 15.22 -2.33
CA GLU A 374 31.89 14.48 -2.93
C GLU A 374 31.50 13.05 -3.33
N LEU A 375 30.81 12.33 -2.47
CA LEU A 375 30.31 10.99 -2.77
C LEU A 375 29.22 11.03 -3.85
N GLU A 376 28.33 12.00 -3.78
CA GLU A 376 27.28 12.18 -4.77
C GLU A 376 27.81 12.43 -6.17
N LYS A 377 28.84 13.24 -6.33
CA LYS A 377 29.49 13.47 -7.65
C LYS A 377 30.01 12.18 -8.28
N LYS A 378 30.40 11.20 -7.47
CA LYS A 378 30.92 9.91 -7.96
C LYS A 378 29.78 8.98 -8.35
N ILE A 379 28.62 9.07 -7.67
CA ILE A 379 27.46 8.22 -7.89
C ILE A 379 26.50 8.84 -8.91
N SER A 380 26.44 10.17 -9.00
CA SER A 380 25.31 10.92 -9.59
C SER A 380 25.34 11.08 -11.10
N SER A 381 26.32 10.56 -11.83
CA SER A 381 26.26 10.64 -13.30
C SER A 381 25.02 9.96 -13.91
N GLN A 382 24.16 9.33 -13.10
CA GLN A 382 23.06 8.51 -13.57
C GLN A 382 21.73 8.62 -12.81
N SER A 383 21.64 9.32 -11.67
CA SER A 383 20.36 9.38 -10.88
C SER A 383 19.55 10.64 -11.18
N PRO A 384 18.19 10.56 -11.25
CA PRO A 384 17.34 11.74 -11.32
C PRO A 384 17.52 12.67 -10.12
N ASN A 385 17.22 13.97 -10.30
CA ASN A 385 17.16 14.90 -9.18
C ASN A 385 16.12 14.45 -8.16
N GLY A 386 16.40 14.61 -6.86
CA GLY A 386 15.50 14.20 -5.78
C GLY A 386 15.56 12.71 -5.41
N ALA A 387 16.23 11.87 -6.18
CA ALA A 387 16.36 10.43 -5.89
C ALA A 387 17.24 10.19 -4.66
N ILE A 388 16.73 9.40 -3.70
CA ILE A 388 17.46 9.06 -2.46
C ILE A 388 18.63 8.14 -2.76
N LYS A 389 19.80 8.52 -2.25
CA LYS A 389 21.01 7.71 -2.25
C LYS A 389 21.18 7.14 -0.85
N TYR A 390 20.52 6.01 -0.60
CA TYR A 390 20.39 5.40 0.72
C TYR A 390 21.72 5.21 1.45
N GLU A 391 22.78 4.78 0.76
CA GLU A 391 24.11 4.56 1.35
C GLU A 391 24.80 5.86 1.80
N ILE A 392 24.41 7.00 1.24
CA ILE A 392 24.90 8.32 1.66
C ILE A 392 23.95 8.92 2.69
N GLN A 393 22.67 8.88 2.41
CA GLN A 393 21.64 9.48 3.27
C GLN A 393 21.56 8.80 4.63
N PHE A 394 21.72 7.48 4.70
CA PHE A 394 21.66 6.66 5.92
C PHE A 394 22.96 5.86 6.08
N ALA A 395 24.09 6.56 6.00
CA ALA A 395 25.41 5.93 5.97
C ALA A 395 25.69 5.05 7.20
N GLU A 396 25.14 5.40 8.36
CA GLU A 396 25.25 4.61 9.61
C GLU A 396 24.55 3.25 9.53
N VAL A 397 23.64 3.07 8.56
CA VAL A 397 22.91 1.81 8.38
C VAL A 397 23.62 0.89 7.38
N PHE A 398 24.30 1.49 6.38
CA PHE A 398 24.87 0.72 5.27
C PHE A 398 26.39 0.54 5.35
N ALA A 399 27.08 1.20 6.28
CA ALA A 399 28.54 1.23 6.32
C ALA A 399 29.20 -0.09 6.80
N GLU A 400 28.43 -0.98 7.44
CA GLU A 400 28.90 -2.28 7.89
C GLU A 400 28.81 -3.35 6.79
N GLU A 401 29.55 -4.46 6.91
CA GLU A 401 29.62 -5.52 5.89
C GLU A 401 28.24 -6.15 5.59
N ASN A 402 27.37 -6.30 6.59
CA ASN A 402 25.99 -6.70 6.44
C ASN A 402 25.05 -5.51 6.63
N GLY A 403 25.41 -4.37 6.01
CA GLY A 403 24.64 -3.13 6.12
C GLY A 403 23.25 -3.25 5.50
N GLY A 404 22.30 -2.52 6.09
CA GLY A 404 20.91 -2.46 5.68
C GLY A 404 19.97 -2.37 6.89
N PHE A 405 18.70 -2.15 6.61
CA PHE A 405 17.66 -2.07 7.62
C PHE A 405 17.27 -3.45 8.14
N ASP A 406 16.89 -3.51 9.40
CA ASP A 406 16.35 -4.72 10.03
C ASP A 406 14.91 -4.96 9.61
N ILE A 407 14.15 -3.87 9.47
CA ILE A 407 12.73 -3.91 9.08
C ILE A 407 12.49 -2.84 8.02
N VAL A 408 11.86 -3.23 6.92
CA VAL A 408 11.29 -2.33 5.91
C VAL A 408 9.79 -2.56 5.92
N LEU A 409 9.03 -1.54 6.31
CA LEU A 409 7.58 -1.61 6.38
C LEU A 409 6.99 -0.43 5.61
N ALA A 410 5.96 -0.67 4.80
CA ALA A 410 5.30 0.38 4.04
C ALA A 410 3.85 0.07 3.67
N ASN A 411 3.09 1.15 3.47
CA ASN A 411 1.91 1.21 2.65
C ASN A 411 2.25 2.05 1.40
N PRO A 412 2.87 1.47 0.37
CA PRO A 412 3.32 2.23 -0.79
C PRO A 412 2.14 2.75 -1.61
N PRO A 413 2.30 3.84 -2.38
CA PRO A 413 1.22 4.42 -3.17
C PRO A 413 0.68 3.46 -4.24
N TYR A 414 -0.66 3.37 -4.37
CA TYR A 414 -1.37 2.47 -5.30
C TYR A 414 -1.57 3.13 -6.67
N VAL A 415 -0.49 3.62 -7.27
CA VAL A 415 -0.51 4.25 -8.59
C VAL A 415 -0.45 3.17 -9.67
N ARG A 416 -1.49 3.13 -10.51
CA ARG A 416 -1.54 2.23 -11.66
C ARG A 416 -0.47 2.60 -12.69
N GLN A 417 0.00 1.61 -13.44
CA GLN A 417 1.09 1.76 -14.39
C GLN A 417 0.82 2.85 -15.46
N GLU A 418 -0.44 3.11 -15.81
CA GLU A 418 -0.81 4.14 -16.78
C GLU A 418 -0.45 5.55 -16.28
N ASN A 419 -0.52 5.77 -14.97
CA ASN A 419 -0.30 7.06 -14.32
C ASN A 419 1.16 7.30 -13.90
N ILE A 420 2.04 6.31 -14.03
CA ILE A 420 3.47 6.48 -13.75
C ILE A 420 4.12 7.26 -14.90
N PRO A 421 4.82 8.39 -14.65
CA PRO A 421 5.45 9.18 -15.68
C PRO A 421 6.42 8.36 -16.54
N GLU A 422 6.35 8.53 -17.85
CA GLU A 422 7.14 7.76 -18.81
C GLU A 422 8.66 7.94 -18.62
N ALA A 423 9.07 9.11 -18.15
CA ALA A 423 10.48 9.38 -17.81
C ALA A 423 10.96 8.48 -16.66
N VAL A 424 10.13 8.30 -15.63
CA VAL A 424 10.40 7.40 -14.48
C VAL A 424 10.49 5.95 -14.98
N LYS A 425 9.51 5.48 -15.77
CA LYS A 425 9.54 4.13 -16.35
C LYS A 425 10.80 3.87 -17.18
N LYS A 426 11.19 4.80 -18.03
CA LYS A 426 12.40 4.69 -18.86
C LYS A 426 13.69 4.66 -18.03
N TRP A 427 13.73 5.45 -16.97
CA TRP A 427 14.86 5.45 -16.05
C TRP A 427 14.97 4.12 -15.31
N ILE A 428 13.87 3.71 -14.65
CA ILE A 428 13.81 2.48 -13.85
C ILE A 428 14.13 1.25 -14.70
N LYS A 429 13.65 1.19 -15.95
CA LYS A 429 13.93 0.09 -16.88
C LYS A 429 15.43 -0.10 -17.18
N LYS A 430 16.24 0.98 -17.06
CA LYS A 430 17.69 0.90 -17.21
C LYS A 430 18.39 0.38 -15.96
N GLN A 431 17.71 0.34 -14.82
CA GLN A 431 18.29 -0.16 -13.58
C GLN A 431 18.17 -1.68 -13.55
N GLU A 432 19.31 -2.36 -13.45
CA GLU A 432 19.38 -3.83 -13.43
C GLU A 432 18.48 -4.45 -12.34
N ILE A 433 18.31 -3.77 -11.22
CA ILE A 433 17.49 -4.17 -10.08
C ILE A 433 16.03 -4.47 -10.46
N TYR A 434 15.50 -3.69 -11.38
CA TYR A 434 14.09 -3.80 -11.77
C TYR A 434 13.88 -4.72 -12.98
N GLY A 435 14.93 -4.97 -13.78
CA GLY A 435 14.81 -5.66 -15.06
C GLY A 435 14.32 -7.10 -15.00
N SER A 436 14.53 -7.79 -13.88
CA SER A 436 14.08 -9.16 -13.65
C SER A 436 12.73 -9.26 -12.92
N VAL A 437 12.29 -8.20 -12.24
CA VAL A 437 11.14 -8.21 -11.33
C VAL A 437 10.00 -7.34 -11.84
N ILE A 438 10.32 -6.27 -12.56
CA ILE A 438 9.37 -5.25 -12.98
C ILE A 438 9.20 -5.25 -14.49
N THR A 439 7.95 -5.15 -14.94
CA THR A 439 7.59 -4.98 -16.35
C THR A 439 7.09 -3.55 -16.61
N GLY A 440 6.94 -3.16 -17.88
CA GLY A 440 6.30 -1.89 -18.23
C GLY A 440 4.81 -1.79 -17.85
N LYS A 441 4.23 -2.88 -17.33
CA LYS A 441 2.84 -2.95 -16.86
C LYS A 441 2.72 -3.08 -15.35
N SER A 442 3.82 -2.93 -14.61
CA SER A 442 3.83 -3.05 -13.15
C SER A 442 3.34 -1.76 -12.50
N ASP A 443 2.46 -1.88 -11.52
CA ASP A 443 2.01 -0.79 -10.68
C ASP A 443 3.13 -0.32 -9.74
N LEU A 444 3.02 0.91 -9.21
CA LEU A 444 4.09 1.58 -8.49
C LEU A 444 4.56 0.82 -7.24
N TYR A 445 3.65 0.20 -6.49
CA TYR A 445 4.02 -0.57 -5.29
C TYR A 445 4.96 -1.75 -5.57
N ALA A 446 4.94 -2.31 -6.80
CA ALA A 446 5.85 -3.39 -7.17
C ALA A 446 7.32 -2.93 -7.20
N TYR A 447 7.56 -1.66 -7.52
CA TYR A 447 8.91 -1.07 -7.48
C TYR A 447 9.43 -0.95 -6.04
N PHE A 448 8.55 -0.67 -5.08
CA PHE A 448 8.91 -0.67 -3.65
C PHE A 448 9.30 -2.07 -3.17
N PHE A 449 8.58 -3.11 -3.56
CA PHE A 449 8.97 -4.50 -3.25
C PHE A 449 10.35 -4.83 -3.83
N ALA A 450 10.59 -4.50 -5.09
CA ALA A 450 11.88 -4.77 -5.72
C ALA A 450 13.03 -3.98 -5.05
N ARG A 451 12.78 -2.76 -4.59
CA ARG A 451 13.74 -1.93 -3.84
C ARG A 451 14.02 -2.51 -2.46
N THR A 452 13.03 -3.03 -1.77
CA THR A 452 13.12 -3.52 -0.39
C THR A 452 14.21 -4.58 -0.22
N LYS A 453 14.40 -5.47 -1.18
CA LYS A 453 15.49 -6.46 -1.16
C LYS A 453 16.87 -5.84 -0.93
N TYR A 454 17.09 -4.64 -1.45
CA TYR A 454 18.37 -3.94 -1.35
C TYR A 454 18.46 -3.02 -0.13
N LEU A 455 17.33 -2.65 0.45
CA LEU A 455 17.28 -1.90 1.70
C LEU A 455 17.51 -2.80 2.92
N LEU A 456 17.06 -4.05 2.86
CA LEU A 456 17.17 -5.01 3.95
C LEU A 456 18.56 -5.63 4.05
N LYS A 457 19.06 -5.77 5.27
CA LYS A 457 20.17 -6.69 5.58
C LYS A 457 19.74 -8.17 5.43
N GLN A 458 20.68 -9.10 5.45
CA GLN A 458 20.36 -10.53 5.56
C GLN A 458 19.67 -10.81 6.90
N GLY A 459 18.56 -11.55 6.86
CA GLY A 459 17.70 -11.77 8.02
C GLY A 459 16.72 -10.65 8.32
N GLY A 460 16.76 -9.54 7.56
CA GLY A 460 15.83 -8.43 7.73
C GLY A 460 14.41 -8.74 7.24
N VAL A 461 13.42 -8.10 7.84
CA VAL A 461 11.98 -8.33 7.65
C VAL A 461 11.38 -7.29 6.72
N SER A 462 10.67 -7.75 5.69
CA SER A 462 9.80 -6.94 4.83
C SER A 462 8.35 -7.09 5.28
N CYS A 463 7.64 -5.99 5.46
CA CYS A 463 6.22 -5.97 5.78
C CYS A 463 5.52 -4.91 4.92
N PHE A 464 4.58 -5.33 4.07
CA PHE A 464 3.85 -4.43 3.18
C PHE A 464 2.36 -4.67 3.25
N ILE A 465 1.60 -3.57 3.19
CA ILE A 465 0.19 -3.61 2.82
C ILE A 465 0.04 -2.93 1.46
N CYS A 466 -0.57 -3.60 0.49
CA CYS A 466 -0.76 -3.05 -0.84
C CYS A 466 -1.96 -3.69 -1.53
N SER A 467 -2.31 -3.20 -2.73
CA SER A 467 -3.33 -3.85 -3.56
C SER A 467 -3.01 -5.33 -3.77
N ASN A 468 -4.01 -6.20 -3.65
CA ASN A 468 -3.87 -7.63 -3.91
C ASN A 468 -3.77 -7.98 -5.41
N THR A 469 -3.85 -6.99 -6.30
CA THR A 469 -3.86 -7.16 -7.76
C THR A 469 -2.66 -7.96 -8.27
N TRP A 470 -1.47 -7.79 -7.65
CA TRP A 470 -0.26 -8.53 -8.05
C TRP A 470 -0.39 -10.07 -7.90
N MET A 471 -1.33 -10.55 -7.09
CA MET A 471 -1.60 -11.97 -6.97
C MET A 471 -2.31 -12.55 -8.20
N ASP A 472 -2.91 -11.69 -9.05
CA ASP A 472 -3.79 -12.06 -10.16
C ASP A 472 -3.24 -11.70 -11.55
N VAL A 473 -2.31 -10.74 -11.64
CA VAL A 473 -1.91 -10.16 -12.93
C VAL A 473 -0.52 -10.60 -13.38
N GLU A 474 -0.27 -10.47 -14.68
CA GLU A 474 0.97 -10.92 -15.32
C GLU A 474 2.26 -10.36 -14.69
N PHE A 475 2.28 -9.09 -14.28
CA PHE A 475 3.48 -8.53 -13.66
C PHE A 475 3.74 -9.07 -12.26
N GLY A 476 2.69 -9.44 -11.53
CA GLY A 476 2.79 -10.00 -10.19
C GLY A 476 3.52 -11.33 -10.13
N PHE A 477 3.51 -12.04 -11.21
CA PHE A 477 4.21 -13.29 -11.40
C PHE A 477 5.74 -13.20 -11.23
N LEU A 478 6.36 -12.16 -11.80
CA LEU A 478 7.78 -11.92 -11.59
C LEU A 478 8.08 -11.56 -10.14
N LEU A 479 7.17 -10.81 -9.52
CA LEU A 479 7.26 -10.43 -8.12
C LEU A 479 7.12 -11.65 -7.19
N GLN A 480 6.15 -12.53 -7.45
CA GLN A 480 5.99 -13.80 -6.73
C GLN A 480 7.25 -14.67 -6.82
N ASN A 481 7.82 -14.78 -8.01
CA ASN A 481 9.06 -15.53 -8.21
C ASN A 481 10.25 -14.91 -7.46
N GLU A 482 10.35 -13.57 -7.42
CA GLU A 482 11.34 -12.86 -6.62
C GLU A 482 11.18 -13.18 -5.13
N PHE A 483 9.94 -13.24 -4.64
CA PHE A 483 9.67 -13.60 -3.24
C PHE A 483 10.11 -15.02 -2.93
N LEU A 484 9.75 -15.98 -3.78
CA LEU A 484 10.11 -17.39 -3.61
C LEU A 484 11.62 -17.63 -3.63
N GLN A 485 12.39 -16.81 -4.38
CA GLN A 485 13.84 -16.99 -4.53
C GLN A 485 14.67 -16.29 -3.46
N ASN A 486 14.19 -15.20 -2.89
CA ASN A 486 15.01 -14.33 -2.05
C ASN A 486 14.52 -14.18 -0.61
N TYR A 487 13.33 -14.72 -0.30
CA TYR A 487 12.74 -14.60 1.02
C TYR A 487 12.34 -15.96 1.60
N ARG A 488 12.41 -16.06 2.90
CA ARG A 488 11.90 -17.16 3.73
C ARG A 488 10.76 -16.63 4.60
N ASP A 489 10.07 -17.54 5.29
CA ASP A 489 8.97 -17.19 6.21
C ASP A 489 7.95 -16.23 5.56
N ILE A 490 7.56 -16.57 4.33
CA ILE A 490 6.60 -15.76 3.57
C ILE A 490 5.20 -16.03 4.13
N HIS A 491 4.52 -14.95 4.53
CA HIS A 491 3.16 -15.01 5.03
C HIS A 491 2.31 -13.95 4.34
N ILE A 492 1.24 -14.38 3.71
CA ILE A 492 0.30 -13.53 2.97
C ILE A 492 -1.05 -13.56 3.68
N ILE A 493 -1.60 -12.41 4.00
CA ILE A 493 -2.87 -12.25 4.70
C ILE A 493 -3.82 -11.42 3.83
N ASP A 494 -4.95 -12.00 3.45
CA ASP A 494 -6.03 -11.34 2.69
C ASP A 494 -7.34 -11.37 3.51
N SER A 495 -8.28 -10.50 3.19
CA SER A 495 -9.60 -10.46 3.82
C SER A 495 -10.68 -10.68 2.78
N ARG A 496 -11.63 -11.56 3.09
CA ARG A 496 -12.77 -11.85 2.20
C ARG A 496 -13.92 -10.87 2.38
N ILE A 497 -14.08 -10.33 3.57
CA ILE A 497 -15.26 -9.57 3.96
C ILE A 497 -15.00 -8.08 4.02
N GLU A 498 -13.85 -7.66 4.54
CA GLU A 498 -13.59 -6.27 4.85
C GLU A 498 -12.48 -5.67 3.99
N ARG A 499 -12.76 -4.49 3.42
CA ARG A 499 -11.74 -3.65 2.83
C ARG A 499 -11.04 -2.89 3.94
N GLN A 500 -9.73 -3.06 4.08
CA GLN A 500 -8.94 -2.39 5.12
C GLN A 500 -8.99 -0.85 5.00
N PHE A 501 -9.30 -0.34 3.82
CA PHE A 501 -9.47 1.09 3.57
C PHE A 501 -10.92 1.36 3.16
N ALA A 502 -11.74 1.83 4.09
CA ALA A 502 -13.16 2.11 3.86
C ALA A 502 -13.41 3.13 2.73
N THR A 503 -12.44 4.01 2.48
CA THR A 503 -12.49 5.05 1.44
C THR A 503 -11.92 4.63 0.09
N ALA A 504 -11.24 3.47 0.02
CA ALA A 504 -10.64 2.96 -1.21
C ALA A 504 -11.47 1.83 -1.81
N GLU A 505 -11.79 1.91 -3.09
CA GLU A 505 -12.40 0.79 -3.84
C GLU A 505 -11.36 -0.28 -4.22
N ILE A 506 -10.35 -0.53 -3.35
CA ILE A 506 -9.23 -1.42 -3.62
C ILE A 506 -9.16 -2.48 -2.52
N ASN A 507 -9.10 -3.74 -2.91
CA ASN A 507 -8.79 -4.83 -2.01
C ASN A 507 -7.29 -4.85 -1.73
N THR A 508 -6.92 -5.02 -0.46
CA THR A 508 -5.53 -5.00 -0.01
C THR A 508 -5.11 -6.32 0.61
N VAL A 509 -3.82 -6.60 0.55
CA VAL A 509 -3.18 -7.77 1.14
C VAL A 509 -1.99 -7.33 1.99
N ILE A 510 -1.81 -7.96 3.14
CA ILE A 510 -0.62 -7.78 3.97
C ILE A 510 0.34 -8.93 3.67
N SER A 511 1.62 -8.60 3.50
CA SER A 511 2.68 -9.57 3.26
C SER A 511 3.83 -9.37 4.22
N PHE A 512 4.25 -10.45 4.87
CA PHE A 512 5.46 -10.51 5.69
C PHE A 512 6.44 -11.48 5.05
N MET A 513 7.71 -11.10 5.02
CA MET A 513 8.78 -11.91 4.44
C MET A 513 10.10 -11.60 5.13
N THR A 514 10.92 -12.62 5.35
CA THR A 514 12.28 -12.45 5.90
C THR A 514 13.31 -12.68 4.80
N LYS A 515 14.19 -11.71 4.55
CA LYS A 515 15.25 -11.83 3.54
C LYS A 515 16.27 -12.88 3.95
N GLY A 516 16.52 -13.86 3.10
CA GLY A 516 17.53 -14.89 3.38
C GLY A 516 17.37 -16.11 2.51
N HIS A 517 18.36 -17.01 2.60
CA HIS A 517 18.32 -18.27 1.89
C HIS A 517 17.21 -19.19 2.42
N LEU A 518 16.63 -19.92 1.52
CA LEU A 518 15.46 -20.73 1.71
C LEU A 518 15.79 -21.94 2.60
N THR A 519 15.24 -21.96 3.79
CA THR A 519 15.12 -23.14 4.65
C THR A 519 13.70 -23.67 4.63
N ASP A 520 12.73 -22.82 4.26
CA ASP A 520 11.31 -23.15 4.31
C ASP A 520 10.88 -23.73 2.97
N GLU A 521 10.13 -24.79 3.01
CA GLU A 521 9.56 -25.44 1.84
C GLU A 521 8.16 -24.93 1.49
N SER A 522 7.56 -24.07 2.35
CA SER A 522 6.18 -23.59 2.20
C SER A 522 6.05 -22.06 2.29
N VAL A 523 4.91 -21.57 1.83
CA VAL A 523 4.40 -20.21 2.03
C VAL A 523 3.11 -20.30 2.84
N ARG A 524 2.97 -19.45 3.85
CA ARG A 524 1.78 -19.38 4.68
C ARG A 524 0.79 -18.38 4.08
N PHE A 525 -0.45 -18.82 3.95
CA PHE A 525 -1.56 -17.99 3.51
C PHE A 525 -2.64 -17.96 4.58
N THR A 526 -3.08 -16.76 4.96
CA THR A 526 -4.18 -16.54 5.89
C THR A 526 -5.29 -15.79 5.20
N MET A 527 -6.53 -16.28 5.36
CA MET A 527 -7.74 -15.61 4.96
C MET A 527 -8.54 -15.20 6.20
N LEU A 528 -8.88 -13.91 6.28
CA LEU A 528 -9.76 -13.37 7.30
C LEU A 528 -11.19 -13.44 6.78
N GLU A 529 -12.06 -14.09 7.53
CA GLU A 529 -13.47 -14.36 7.17
C GLU A 529 -14.46 -13.45 7.93
N GLY A 530 -13.97 -12.55 8.78
CA GLY A 530 -14.70 -11.57 9.58
C GLY A 530 -14.00 -10.21 9.62
N PRO A 531 -14.45 -9.28 10.47
CA PRO A 531 -13.79 -8.02 10.70
C PRO A 531 -12.34 -8.22 11.10
N PHE A 532 -11.44 -7.34 10.66
CA PHE A 532 -9.99 -7.51 10.82
C PHE A 532 -9.58 -7.70 12.28
N GLU A 533 -10.05 -6.82 13.17
CA GLU A 533 -9.68 -6.83 14.60
C GLU A 533 -10.08 -8.13 15.27
N GLU A 534 -11.31 -8.61 15.00
CA GLU A 534 -11.82 -9.86 15.56
C GLU A 534 -11.13 -11.08 14.96
N SER A 535 -10.90 -11.06 13.64
CA SER A 535 -10.36 -12.22 12.92
C SER A 535 -8.87 -12.41 13.15
N ILE A 536 -8.10 -11.33 13.33
CA ILE A 536 -6.65 -11.42 13.46
C ILE A 536 -6.25 -11.98 14.83
N GLU A 537 -7.08 -11.78 15.86
CA GLU A 537 -6.90 -12.30 17.21
C GLU A 537 -7.59 -13.67 17.43
N ALA A 538 -8.45 -14.08 16.49
CA ALA A 538 -9.16 -15.36 16.58
C ALA A 538 -8.19 -16.55 16.52
N GLU A 539 -8.59 -17.66 17.16
CA GLU A 539 -7.89 -18.94 17.02
C GLU A 539 -7.79 -19.34 15.54
N VAL A 540 -6.62 -19.82 15.16
CA VAL A 540 -6.36 -20.26 13.78
C VAL A 540 -6.99 -21.63 13.58
N GLU A 541 -7.96 -21.73 12.70
CA GLU A 541 -8.38 -23.01 12.18
C GLU A 541 -7.47 -23.38 10.99
N THR A 542 -6.60 -24.37 11.20
CA THR A 542 -5.82 -24.94 10.09
C THR A 542 -6.78 -25.71 9.21
N LYS A 543 -6.96 -25.27 7.97
CA LYS A 543 -7.71 -26.04 6.96
C LYS A 543 -6.98 -27.34 6.68
N VAL A 544 -7.27 -28.36 7.47
CA VAL A 544 -6.98 -29.74 7.08
C VAL A 544 -8.12 -30.15 6.14
N TRP A 545 -7.78 -30.48 4.92
CA TRP A 545 -8.71 -30.85 3.88
C TRP A 545 -9.42 -32.16 4.23
N PRO A 546 -10.72 -32.14 4.61
CA PRO A 546 -11.43 -33.39 4.84
C PRO A 546 -11.61 -34.14 3.51
N PRO A 547 -11.63 -35.48 3.52
CA PRO A 547 -12.03 -36.28 2.38
C PRO A 547 -13.42 -35.84 1.87
N LEU A 548 -13.65 -35.95 0.57
CA LEU A 548 -14.90 -35.55 -0.12
C LEU A 548 -16.18 -36.05 0.55
N GLU A 549 -16.13 -37.16 1.27
CA GLU A 549 -17.24 -37.80 1.97
C GLU A 549 -17.77 -37.00 3.19
N GLN A 550 -17.02 -36.02 3.69
CA GLN A 550 -17.39 -35.23 4.89
C GLN A 550 -17.94 -33.83 4.57
N TYR A 551 -18.19 -33.50 3.32
CA TYR A 551 -18.61 -32.16 2.88
C TYR A 551 -20.03 -31.73 3.25
N ASN A 552 -20.84 -32.61 3.86
CA ASN A 552 -22.26 -32.37 4.16
C ASN A 552 -22.54 -31.62 5.48
N SER A 553 -21.55 -31.27 6.28
CA SER A 553 -21.70 -30.38 7.42
C SER A 553 -21.21 -28.99 7.05
N GLN A 554 -22.07 -27.96 7.13
CA GLN A 554 -21.60 -26.58 7.13
C GLN A 554 -20.63 -26.43 8.31
N PRO A 555 -19.33 -26.14 8.08
CA PRO A 555 -18.46 -25.82 9.19
C PRO A 555 -18.93 -24.52 9.83
N ASP A 556 -18.91 -24.43 11.15
CA ASP A 556 -18.92 -23.14 11.84
C ASP A 556 -17.84 -22.27 11.14
N MET A 557 -18.23 -21.10 10.62
CA MET A 557 -17.31 -20.26 9.85
C MET A 557 -16.23 -19.73 10.81
N ALA A 558 -15.06 -20.33 10.78
CA ALA A 558 -13.91 -19.80 11.49
C ALA A 558 -13.63 -18.39 11.01
N LEU A 559 -13.44 -17.46 11.93
CA LEU A 559 -13.11 -16.07 11.60
C LEU A 559 -11.76 -15.94 10.88
N ARG A 560 -10.88 -16.93 11.04
CA ARG A 560 -9.55 -16.97 10.44
C ARG A 560 -9.20 -18.37 9.98
N THR A 561 -8.81 -18.49 8.73
CA THR A 561 -8.30 -19.74 8.17
C THR A 561 -6.86 -19.59 7.71
N GLU A 562 -6.02 -20.60 7.95
CA GLU A 562 -4.62 -20.61 7.57
C GLU A 562 -4.27 -21.87 6.82
N GLN A 563 -3.41 -21.77 5.80
CA GLN A 563 -2.91 -22.88 5.02
C GLN A 563 -1.43 -22.67 4.65
N GLU A 564 -0.67 -23.74 4.67
CA GLU A 564 0.71 -23.77 4.20
C GLU A 564 0.80 -24.48 2.84
N ILE A 565 1.32 -23.76 1.86
CA ILE A 565 1.44 -24.26 0.48
C ILE A 565 2.92 -24.48 0.15
N PRO A 566 3.32 -25.70 -0.27
CA PRO A 566 4.69 -25.96 -0.69
C PRO A 566 5.17 -25.01 -1.79
N LYS A 567 6.37 -24.47 -1.66
CA LYS A 567 6.97 -23.60 -2.69
C LYS A 567 7.09 -24.27 -4.04
N SER A 568 7.21 -25.60 -4.07
CA SER A 568 7.24 -26.38 -5.32
C SER A 568 5.95 -26.28 -6.13
N ILE A 569 4.80 -26.06 -5.47
CA ILE A 569 3.50 -25.84 -6.13
C ILE A 569 3.42 -24.40 -6.65
N LEU A 570 3.98 -23.45 -5.90
CA LEU A 570 3.99 -22.02 -6.23
C LEU A 570 5.04 -21.67 -7.28
N THR A 571 6.08 -22.51 -7.42
CA THR A 571 7.16 -22.28 -8.38
C THR A 571 6.67 -22.60 -9.79
N LEU A 572 6.88 -21.66 -10.66
CA LEU A 572 6.44 -21.74 -12.03
C LEU A 572 7.10 -22.84 -12.82
N ARG A 573 6.27 -23.57 -13.55
CA ARG A 573 6.69 -24.52 -14.55
C ARG A 573 6.51 -23.90 -15.94
N GLY A 574 7.50 -23.10 -16.40
CA GLY A 574 7.46 -22.53 -17.74
C GLY A 574 7.71 -21.01 -17.83
N THR A 575 7.29 -20.41 -18.93
CA THR A 575 7.40 -18.96 -19.13
C THR A 575 6.18 -18.23 -18.55
N PRO A 576 6.30 -16.96 -18.16
CA PRO A 576 5.18 -16.15 -17.66
C PRO A 576 3.95 -16.17 -18.56
N LYS A 577 4.13 -16.31 -19.86
CA LYS A 577 3.02 -16.35 -20.81
C LYS A 577 2.29 -17.69 -20.88
N GLN A 578 2.95 -18.77 -20.51
CA GLN A 578 2.40 -20.14 -20.58
C GLN A 578 1.69 -20.55 -19.30
N ASP A 579 2.25 -20.23 -18.12
CA ASP A 579 1.75 -20.72 -16.82
C ASP A 579 1.06 -19.67 -15.97
N TYR A 580 0.88 -18.49 -16.52
CA TYR A 580 0.32 -17.33 -15.80
C TYR A 580 -0.97 -17.63 -15.03
N VAL A 581 -1.88 -18.42 -15.59
CA VAL A 581 -3.16 -18.75 -14.94
C VAL A 581 -3.02 -19.82 -13.86
N GLY A 582 -2.01 -20.67 -13.95
CA GLY A 582 -1.75 -21.77 -13.00
C GLY A 582 -1.14 -21.32 -11.67
N SER A 583 -0.51 -20.14 -11.64
CA SER A 583 0.29 -19.65 -10.49
C SER A 583 -0.26 -18.41 -9.82
N LYS A 584 -1.53 -18.11 -9.99
CA LYS A 584 -2.20 -17.01 -9.27
C LYS A 584 -2.31 -17.34 -7.79
N TRP A 585 -1.64 -16.54 -6.95
CA TRP A 585 -1.72 -16.73 -5.51
C TRP A 585 -3.09 -16.43 -4.93
N SER A 586 -3.87 -15.55 -5.55
CA SER A 586 -5.27 -15.31 -5.18
C SER A 586 -6.14 -16.56 -5.33
N LEU A 587 -5.87 -17.38 -6.34
CA LEU A 587 -6.56 -18.66 -6.55
C LEU A 587 -6.31 -19.60 -5.38
N ILE A 588 -5.07 -19.66 -4.88
CA ILE A 588 -4.70 -20.50 -3.75
C ILE A 588 -5.43 -20.08 -2.48
N LEU A 589 -5.48 -18.78 -2.22
CA LEU A 589 -6.19 -18.22 -1.07
C LEU A 589 -7.71 -18.49 -1.11
N ASN A 590 -8.31 -18.39 -2.28
CA ASN A 590 -9.76 -18.37 -2.44
C ASN A 590 -10.37 -19.70 -2.87
N ALA A 591 -9.56 -20.60 -3.43
CA ALA A 591 -10.08 -21.86 -3.96
C ALA A 591 -10.44 -22.84 -2.84
N PRO A 592 -11.59 -23.51 -2.94
CA PRO A 592 -11.91 -24.60 -2.03
C PRO A 592 -11.00 -25.82 -2.27
N ALA A 593 -10.90 -26.69 -1.26
CA ALA A 593 -10.12 -27.93 -1.34
C ALA A 593 -10.42 -28.79 -2.56
N LEU A 594 -11.71 -28.84 -2.86
CA LEU A 594 -12.18 -29.58 -4.02
C LEU A 594 -11.44 -29.17 -5.30
N TYR A 595 -11.19 -27.86 -5.50
CA TYR A 595 -10.47 -27.37 -6.67
C TYR A 595 -9.05 -27.93 -6.74
N HIS A 596 -8.29 -27.86 -5.64
CA HIS A 596 -6.91 -28.34 -5.59
C HIS A 596 -6.86 -29.85 -5.78
N ASN A 597 -7.73 -30.60 -5.10
CA ASN A 597 -7.82 -32.05 -5.26
C ASN A 597 -8.15 -32.47 -6.69
N LEU A 598 -9.07 -31.76 -7.34
CA LEU A 598 -9.44 -32.04 -8.73
C LEU A 598 -8.31 -31.69 -9.71
N VAL A 599 -7.74 -30.51 -9.58
CA VAL A 599 -6.71 -30.03 -10.51
C VAL A 599 -5.39 -30.80 -10.35
N GLU A 600 -4.98 -31.11 -9.12
CA GLU A 600 -3.74 -31.86 -8.85
C GLU A 600 -3.91 -33.36 -9.04
N GLY A 601 -5.00 -33.93 -8.51
CA GLY A 601 -5.25 -35.35 -8.56
C GLY A 601 -5.70 -35.87 -9.93
N HIS A 602 -6.30 -35.02 -10.76
CA HIS A 602 -6.96 -35.39 -11.99
C HIS A 602 -6.65 -34.47 -13.17
N HIS A 603 -5.47 -33.84 -13.19
CA HIS A 603 -5.06 -32.92 -14.26
C HIS A 603 -5.16 -33.50 -15.66
N ASP A 604 -4.98 -34.81 -15.77
CA ASP A 604 -5.10 -35.61 -17.02
C ASP A 604 -6.53 -35.62 -17.58
N LYS A 605 -7.55 -35.33 -16.77
CA LYS A 605 -8.96 -35.28 -17.16
C LYS A 605 -9.43 -33.93 -17.67
N PHE A 606 -8.60 -32.90 -17.55
CA PHE A 606 -8.93 -31.55 -17.97
C PHE A 606 -8.20 -31.14 -19.25
N VAL A 607 -8.81 -30.23 -19.99
CA VAL A 607 -8.23 -29.58 -21.16
C VAL A 607 -8.49 -28.08 -21.10
N SER A 608 -7.50 -27.28 -21.50
CA SER A 608 -7.70 -25.82 -21.60
C SER A 608 -8.46 -25.43 -22.86
N ILE A 609 -9.15 -24.27 -22.83
CA ILE A 609 -9.76 -23.70 -24.06
C ILE A 609 -8.69 -23.53 -25.14
N GLN A 610 -7.47 -23.11 -24.77
CA GLN A 610 -6.39 -22.95 -25.73
C GLN A 610 -6.01 -24.25 -26.44
N ASP A 611 -5.96 -25.36 -25.70
CA ASP A 611 -5.59 -26.66 -26.27
C ASP A 611 -6.76 -27.31 -27.02
N MET A 612 -7.99 -26.98 -26.62
CA MET A 612 -9.21 -27.43 -27.27
C MET A 612 -9.50 -26.69 -28.57
N CYS A 613 -9.04 -25.44 -28.69
CA CYS A 613 -9.33 -24.58 -29.83
C CYS A 613 -8.15 -24.51 -30.82
N SER A 614 -8.45 -24.51 -32.11
CA SER A 614 -7.46 -24.23 -33.15
C SER A 614 -6.99 -22.79 -33.16
N LYS A 615 -7.84 -21.89 -32.71
CA LYS A 615 -7.56 -20.46 -32.61
C LYS A 615 -8.40 -19.81 -31.50
N THR A 616 -7.79 -18.83 -30.81
CA THR A 616 -8.48 -18.00 -29.81
C THR A 616 -8.05 -16.55 -29.96
N GLN A 617 -8.95 -15.59 -29.82
CA GLN A 617 -8.64 -14.15 -29.88
C GLN A 617 -9.61 -13.31 -29.04
N ARG A 618 -9.22 -12.06 -28.78
CA ARG A 618 -10.11 -11.02 -28.25
C ARG A 618 -10.87 -10.43 -29.44
N ASN A 619 -12.13 -10.42 -29.47
CA ASN A 619 -13.02 -9.98 -30.55
C ASN A 619 -12.62 -10.48 -31.97
N ASN A 620 -13.42 -10.23 -32.94
CA ASN A 620 -13.13 -10.42 -34.37
C ASN A 620 -13.45 -9.17 -35.22
N MET A 621 -13.58 -7.99 -34.55
CA MET A 621 -13.90 -6.72 -35.16
C MET A 621 -12.67 -5.88 -35.54
N GLU A 622 -11.49 -6.21 -35.07
CA GLU A 622 -10.24 -5.44 -35.35
C GLU A 622 -9.91 -5.37 -36.83
N VAL A 623 -10.54 -6.20 -37.61
CA VAL A 623 -10.35 -6.30 -39.04
C VAL A 623 -11.36 -5.45 -39.82
N LEU A 624 -12.37 -4.92 -39.14
CA LEU A 624 -13.41 -4.13 -39.82
C LEU A 624 -13.02 -2.63 -39.88
N PRO A 625 -13.27 -1.94 -41.01
CA PRO A 625 -13.03 -0.52 -41.08
C PRO A 625 -13.81 0.26 -40.02
N SER A 626 -13.23 1.37 -39.56
CA SER A 626 -13.81 2.24 -38.53
C SER A 626 -15.17 2.85 -38.89
N GLU A 627 -15.56 2.82 -40.16
CA GLU A 627 -16.80 3.39 -40.73
C GLU A 627 -17.95 2.38 -40.86
N THR A 628 -17.85 1.20 -40.21
CA THR A 628 -18.94 0.21 -40.23
C THR A 628 -20.17 0.76 -39.52
N THR A 629 -21.21 1.03 -40.31
CA THR A 629 -22.51 1.49 -39.80
C THR A 629 -23.21 0.32 -39.11
N LYS A 630 -23.39 0.41 -37.79
CA LYS A 630 -24.21 -0.54 -37.03
C LYS A 630 -25.66 -0.35 -37.43
N ILE A 631 -26.29 -1.39 -37.99
CA ILE A 631 -27.71 -1.36 -38.29
C ILE A 631 -28.42 -1.94 -37.06
N GLU A 632 -29.29 -1.16 -36.43
CA GLU A 632 -29.99 -1.52 -35.19
C GLU A 632 -31.26 -2.37 -35.40
N GLU A 633 -31.55 -2.75 -36.62
CA GLU A 633 -32.69 -3.59 -36.94
C GLU A 633 -32.37 -5.09 -36.93
N PRO A 634 -33.31 -5.96 -36.52
CA PRO A 634 -33.12 -7.40 -36.58
C PRO A 634 -32.76 -7.88 -38.00
N ALA A 635 -31.92 -8.93 -38.07
CA ALA A 635 -31.56 -9.53 -39.36
C ALA A 635 -32.79 -10.15 -39.99
N GLY A 636 -33.45 -9.39 -40.87
CA GLY A 636 -34.49 -9.93 -41.79
C GLY A 636 -33.85 -10.75 -42.92
N GLU A 637 -34.66 -11.42 -43.72
CA GLU A 637 -34.28 -12.29 -44.89
C GLU A 637 -33.49 -11.60 -46.00
N HIS A 638 -32.63 -10.62 -45.69
CA HIS A 638 -31.79 -9.96 -46.68
C HIS A 638 -30.43 -10.65 -46.81
N GLU A 639 -30.12 -11.18 -47.96
CA GLU A 639 -28.94 -11.96 -48.38
C GLU A 639 -27.57 -11.27 -48.06
N ASN A 640 -27.55 -10.06 -47.53
CA ASN A 640 -26.32 -9.26 -47.40
C ASN A 640 -26.02 -8.81 -45.93
N ARG A 641 -26.54 -9.48 -44.95
CA ARG A 641 -26.31 -9.11 -43.53
C ARG A 641 -25.78 -10.28 -42.71
N VAL A 642 -24.87 -10.02 -41.75
CA VAL A 642 -24.35 -11.00 -40.82
C VAL A 642 -24.60 -10.53 -39.39
N SER A 643 -24.93 -11.45 -38.51
CA SER A 643 -25.29 -11.17 -37.13
C SER A 643 -24.10 -10.64 -36.30
N PHE A 644 -24.41 -9.68 -35.44
CA PHE A 644 -23.44 -9.00 -34.63
C PHE A 644 -23.89 -9.00 -33.14
N LEU A 645 -23.06 -9.59 -32.26
CA LEU A 645 -23.30 -9.58 -30.84
C LEU A 645 -22.60 -8.37 -30.20
N HIS A 646 -23.40 -7.44 -29.67
CA HIS A 646 -22.91 -6.22 -29.05
C HIS A 646 -22.79 -6.34 -27.54
N SER A 647 -23.70 -7.04 -26.87
CA SER A 647 -23.76 -7.18 -25.43
C SER A 647 -24.27 -8.55 -25.03
N PHE A 648 -23.81 -9.05 -23.89
CA PHE A 648 -24.32 -10.28 -23.29
C PHE A 648 -25.76 -10.16 -22.81
N LYS A 649 -26.25 -8.94 -22.66
CA LYS A 649 -27.67 -8.65 -22.37
C LYS A 649 -28.58 -8.97 -23.56
N ASP A 650 -28.00 -9.04 -24.76
CA ASP A 650 -28.73 -9.32 -26.00
C ASP A 650 -29.02 -10.83 -26.17
N THR A 651 -28.55 -11.67 -25.23
CA THR A 651 -28.76 -13.12 -25.27
C THR A 651 -29.40 -13.60 -23.99
N SER A 652 -30.41 -14.45 -24.14
CA SER A 652 -31.08 -15.16 -23.03
C SER A 652 -30.82 -16.68 -23.05
N SER A 653 -30.00 -17.17 -23.99
CA SER A 653 -29.72 -18.60 -24.15
C SER A 653 -28.25 -18.85 -24.51
N ILE A 654 -27.79 -20.07 -24.31
CA ILE A 654 -26.44 -20.52 -24.67
C ILE A 654 -26.23 -20.54 -26.18
N VAL A 655 -27.29 -20.75 -26.96
CA VAL A 655 -27.26 -20.63 -28.41
C VAL A 655 -27.90 -19.31 -28.81
N ILE A 656 -27.22 -18.56 -29.66
CA ILE A 656 -27.71 -17.25 -30.09
C ILE A 656 -28.82 -17.41 -31.08
N ASP A 657 -29.99 -16.79 -30.82
CA ASP A 657 -31.08 -16.67 -31.74
C ASP A 657 -30.79 -15.56 -32.78
N LEU A 658 -30.72 -15.94 -34.07
CA LEU A 658 -30.45 -15.05 -35.19
C LEU A 658 -31.52 -13.96 -35.43
N SER A 659 -32.76 -14.25 -35.02
CA SER A 659 -33.92 -13.39 -35.36
C SER A 659 -33.92 -12.05 -34.64
N ASN A 660 -33.22 -11.94 -33.49
CA ASN A 660 -33.26 -10.76 -32.64
C ASN A 660 -31.93 -10.01 -32.52
N GLN A 661 -30.92 -10.33 -33.34
CA GLN A 661 -29.59 -9.75 -33.23
C GLN A 661 -29.39 -8.56 -34.19
N LYS A 662 -28.55 -7.62 -33.75
CA LYS A 662 -28.06 -6.52 -34.61
C LYS A 662 -27.26 -7.11 -35.78
N SER A 663 -27.30 -6.48 -36.93
CA SER A 663 -26.65 -6.98 -38.16
C SER A 663 -25.62 -5.98 -38.72
N LEU A 664 -24.64 -6.50 -39.47
CA LEU A 664 -23.62 -5.75 -40.17
C LEU A 664 -23.84 -5.89 -41.72
N GLN A 665 -23.43 -4.90 -42.48
CA GLN A 665 -23.52 -4.95 -43.93
C GLN A 665 -22.49 -5.90 -44.55
N HIS A 666 -22.89 -6.69 -45.55
CA HIS A 666 -22.12 -7.76 -46.19
C HIS A 666 -20.79 -7.30 -46.84
N ALA A 667 -20.75 -6.08 -47.42
CA ALA A 667 -19.56 -5.57 -48.10
C ALA A 667 -18.30 -5.51 -47.17
N HIS A 668 -18.48 -5.28 -45.87
CA HIS A 668 -17.40 -5.22 -44.90
C HIS A 668 -16.98 -6.62 -44.40
N ILE A 669 -17.83 -7.60 -44.54
CA ILE A 669 -17.67 -8.95 -44.05
C ILE A 669 -16.70 -9.75 -44.93
N GLN A 670 -16.82 -9.61 -46.25
CA GLN A 670 -15.91 -10.32 -47.15
C GLN A 670 -14.47 -9.87 -47.00
N THR A 671 -14.22 -8.59 -46.66
CA THR A 671 -12.89 -8.08 -46.33
C THR A 671 -12.37 -8.67 -45.02
N ALA A 672 -13.23 -8.80 -44.01
CA ALA A 672 -12.87 -9.37 -42.73
C ALA A 672 -12.63 -10.89 -42.84
N LEU A 673 -13.47 -11.63 -43.59
CA LEU A 673 -13.33 -13.07 -43.85
C LEU A 673 -12.05 -13.43 -44.62
N ALA A 674 -11.59 -12.51 -45.45
CA ALA A 674 -10.37 -12.67 -46.24
C ALA A 674 -9.09 -12.38 -45.40
N HIS A 675 -9.22 -11.83 -44.20
CA HIS A 675 -8.08 -11.51 -43.38
C HIS A 675 -7.55 -12.73 -42.61
N GLU A 676 -6.23 -12.98 -42.65
CA GLU A 676 -5.60 -14.16 -42.05
C GLU A 676 -5.80 -14.31 -40.54
N ASN A 677 -6.12 -13.21 -39.87
CA ASN A 677 -6.35 -13.19 -38.41
C ASN A 677 -7.82 -13.37 -38.02
N PHE A 678 -8.74 -13.47 -38.99
CA PHE A 678 -10.14 -13.66 -38.67
C PHE A 678 -10.42 -15.07 -38.18
N VAL A 679 -11.23 -15.18 -37.09
CA VAL A 679 -11.64 -16.46 -36.49
C VAL A 679 -13.15 -16.55 -36.56
N LEU A 680 -13.66 -17.64 -37.10
CA LEU A 680 -15.06 -18.02 -36.98
C LEU A 680 -15.27 -18.67 -35.59
N PRO A 681 -16.04 -18.04 -34.70
CA PRO A 681 -16.16 -18.52 -33.33
C PRO A 681 -17.16 -19.67 -33.23
N ASN A 682 -16.77 -20.70 -32.47
CA ASN A 682 -17.73 -21.67 -31.94
C ASN A 682 -18.05 -21.39 -30.48
N ILE A 683 -17.12 -20.73 -29.78
CA ILE A 683 -17.24 -20.34 -28.38
C ILE A 683 -17.13 -18.83 -28.28
N ILE A 684 -18.04 -18.23 -27.54
CA ILE A 684 -18.03 -16.81 -27.21
C ILE A 684 -18.10 -16.69 -25.69
N SER A 685 -17.15 -15.95 -25.09
CA SER A 685 -17.12 -15.66 -23.66
C SER A 685 -17.16 -14.15 -23.43
N ASN A 686 -17.93 -13.71 -22.47
CA ASN A 686 -17.91 -12.31 -22.04
C ASN A 686 -16.59 -11.99 -21.33
N ARG A 687 -16.17 -10.75 -21.44
CA ARG A 687 -15.02 -10.21 -20.69
C ARG A 687 -15.36 -9.88 -19.23
N PHE A 688 -16.60 -9.49 -18.97
CA PHE A 688 -17.09 -9.11 -17.66
C PHE A 688 -18.36 -9.89 -17.33
N PHE A 689 -18.30 -10.67 -16.26
CA PHE A 689 -19.44 -11.40 -15.74
C PHE A 689 -20.00 -10.65 -14.52
N GLY A 690 -21.29 -10.37 -14.57
CA GLY A 690 -22.03 -9.88 -13.41
C GLY A 690 -22.66 -11.06 -12.63
N LYS A 691 -23.97 -11.12 -12.62
CA LYS A 691 -24.75 -12.19 -11.94
C LYS A 691 -24.77 -13.52 -12.70
N ARG A 692 -24.35 -13.55 -13.96
CA ARG A 692 -24.42 -14.74 -14.83
C ARG A 692 -23.07 -15.06 -15.41
N ILE A 693 -22.66 -16.32 -15.33
CA ILE A 693 -21.47 -16.88 -15.97
C ILE A 693 -21.93 -17.99 -16.90
N TYR A 694 -21.70 -17.86 -18.20
CA TYR A 694 -21.92 -18.93 -19.16
C TYR A 694 -21.13 -18.65 -20.46
N PHE A 695 -20.90 -19.70 -21.22
CA PHE A 695 -20.23 -19.64 -22.53
C PHE A 695 -21.24 -19.84 -23.61
N ILE A 696 -21.17 -19.02 -24.65
CA ILE A 696 -22.13 -19.05 -25.75
C ILE A 696 -21.58 -19.95 -26.86
N HIS A 697 -22.40 -20.80 -27.41
CA HIS A 697 -22.19 -21.52 -28.63
C HIS A 697 -22.72 -20.68 -29.81
N GLY A 698 -21.85 -20.34 -30.75
CA GLY A 698 -22.22 -19.53 -31.89
C GLY A 698 -21.39 -19.89 -33.13
N GLN A 699 -21.99 -19.72 -34.32
CA GLN A 699 -21.32 -19.83 -35.62
C GLN A 699 -21.61 -18.56 -36.43
N ASP A 700 -20.58 -18.08 -37.13
CA ASP A 700 -20.72 -16.94 -38.07
C ASP A 700 -21.12 -15.62 -37.42
N TYR A 701 -20.64 -15.33 -36.20
CA TYR A 701 -20.90 -14.08 -35.48
C TYR A 701 -19.70 -13.15 -35.46
N PHE A 702 -19.99 -11.87 -35.51
CA PHE A 702 -19.07 -10.82 -35.17
C PHE A 702 -19.33 -10.35 -33.74
N VAL A 703 -18.29 -10.13 -32.99
CA VAL A 703 -18.33 -9.69 -31.60
C VAL A 703 -17.39 -8.50 -31.38
N ASN A 704 -17.77 -7.60 -30.49
CA ASN A 704 -16.96 -6.44 -30.12
C ASN A 704 -15.89 -6.76 -29.05
N ASP A 705 -15.23 -5.72 -28.55
CA ASP A 705 -14.18 -5.75 -27.55
C ASP A 705 -14.56 -6.36 -26.20
N SER A 706 -15.86 -6.53 -25.94
CA SER A 706 -16.38 -7.09 -24.69
C SER A 706 -16.32 -8.61 -24.66
N PHE A 707 -15.84 -9.25 -25.73
CA PHE A 707 -15.85 -10.71 -25.86
C PHE A 707 -14.48 -11.28 -26.21
N PHE A 708 -14.29 -12.54 -25.80
CA PHE A 708 -13.27 -13.44 -26.31
C PHE A 708 -13.94 -14.56 -27.11
N VAL A 709 -13.28 -14.99 -28.17
CA VAL A 709 -13.78 -16.03 -29.07
C VAL A 709 -12.77 -17.13 -29.27
N GLY A 710 -13.27 -18.34 -29.52
CA GLY A 710 -12.49 -19.51 -29.84
C GLY A 710 -13.13 -20.36 -30.93
N THR A 711 -12.31 -21.10 -31.67
CA THR A 711 -12.77 -22.10 -32.67
C THR A 711 -12.35 -23.47 -32.21
N ILE A 712 -13.30 -24.33 -31.83
CA ILE A 712 -13.07 -25.69 -31.38
C ILE A 712 -12.44 -26.48 -32.52
N ASN A 713 -11.45 -27.30 -32.20
CA ASN A 713 -10.81 -28.21 -33.15
C ASN A 713 -11.83 -29.18 -33.76
N GLN A 714 -11.73 -29.46 -35.07
CA GLN A 714 -12.67 -30.31 -35.81
C GLN A 714 -12.76 -31.76 -35.31
N ASN A 715 -11.75 -32.25 -34.64
CA ASN A 715 -11.71 -33.60 -34.06
C ASN A 715 -12.37 -33.71 -32.70
N ILE A 716 -12.89 -32.63 -32.14
CA ILE A 716 -13.54 -32.60 -30.82
C ILE A 716 -15.06 -32.53 -31.05
N ASP A 717 -15.82 -33.30 -30.28
CA ASP A 717 -17.27 -33.22 -30.23
C ASP A 717 -17.71 -31.85 -29.67
N HIS A 718 -18.23 -31.00 -30.55
CA HIS A 718 -18.61 -29.61 -30.20
C HIS A 718 -19.73 -29.56 -29.15
N ASN A 719 -20.72 -30.46 -29.23
CA ASN A 719 -21.84 -30.49 -28.29
C ASN A 719 -21.35 -30.86 -26.89
N LYS A 720 -20.45 -31.81 -26.77
CA LYS A 720 -19.85 -32.20 -25.50
C LYS A 720 -18.90 -31.11 -24.96
N ALA A 721 -18.19 -30.41 -25.84
CA ALA A 721 -17.37 -29.27 -25.42
C ALA A 721 -18.22 -28.13 -24.82
N ILE A 722 -19.37 -27.83 -25.43
CA ILE A 722 -20.29 -26.82 -24.93
C ILE A 722 -20.96 -27.24 -23.61
N LEU A 723 -21.32 -28.50 -23.49
CA LEU A 723 -21.82 -29.08 -22.22
C LEU A 723 -20.76 -28.96 -21.12
N SER A 724 -19.52 -29.32 -21.42
CA SER A 724 -18.41 -29.20 -20.45
C SER A 724 -18.14 -27.76 -20.04
N LEU A 725 -18.13 -26.84 -21.00
CA LEU A 725 -17.94 -25.40 -20.75
C LEU A 725 -19.01 -24.79 -19.83
N ASN A 726 -20.25 -25.26 -19.95
CA ASN A 726 -21.35 -24.75 -19.16
C ASN A 726 -21.72 -25.68 -17.97
N SER A 727 -20.85 -26.62 -17.61
CA SER A 727 -21.02 -27.41 -16.41
C SER A 727 -20.75 -26.59 -15.15
N THR A 728 -21.36 -26.97 -14.03
CA THR A 728 -21.13 -26.36 -12.72
C THR A 728 -19.66 -26.31 -12.37
N LEU A 729 -18.89 -27.35 -12.67
CA LEU A 729 -17.45 -27.40 -12.43
C LEU A 729 -16.67 -26.36 -13.26
N SER A 730 -17.02 -26.21 -14.55
CA SER A 730 -16.41 -25.18 -15.40
C SER A 730 -16.76 -23.77 -14.91
N LEU A 731 -18.02 -23.54 -14.52
CA LEU A 731 -18.45 -22.24 -13.99
C LEU A 731 -17.78 -21.92 -12.66
N MET A 732 -17.60 -22.92 -11.78
CA MET A 732 -16.81 -22.78 -10.55
C MET A 732 -15.34 -22.41 -10.88
N PHE A 733 -14.72 -23.05 -11.88
CA PHE A 733 -13.37 -22.69 -12.30
C PHE A 733 -13.29 -21.27 -12.89
N ALA A 734 -14.29 -20.84 -13.63
CA ALA A 734 -14.36 -19.47 -14.13
C ALA A 734 -14.44 -18.47 -12.98
N GLU A 735 -15.25 -18.72 -11.96
CA GLU A 735 -15.37 -17.87 -10.79
C GLU A 735 -14.08 -17.79 -9.98
N LEU A 736 -13.43 -18.94 -9.75
CA LEU A 736 -12.19 -19.01 -8.98
C LEU A 736 -11.02 -18.35 -9.71
N ARG A 737 -10.92 -18.51 -11.03
CA ARG A 737 -9.81 -18.03 -11.86
C ARG A 737 -10.01 -16.60 -12.39
N GLY A 738 -11.23 -16.12 -12.45
CA GLY A 738 -11.52 -14.76 -12.89
C GLY A 738 -11.00 -13.72 -11.90
N ARG A 739 -10.70 -12.53 -12.41
CA ARG A 739 -10.16 -11.43 -11.60
C ARG A 739 -11.28 -10.74 -10.84
N LYS A 740 -11.16 -10.67 -9.52
CA LYS A 740 -12.14 -10.05 -8.61
C LYS A 740 -11.84 -8.59 -8.25
N GLY A 741 -10.74 -8.03 -8.73
CA GLY A 741 -10.20 -6.72 -8.33
C GLY A 741 -10.87 -5.47 -8.90
N GLN A 742 -12.02 -5.57 -9.59
CA GLN A 742 -12.63 -4.42 -10.29
C GLN A 742 -13.72 -3.68 -9.49
N GLY A 743 -13.96 -4.04 -8.22
CA GLY A 743 -15.04 -3.47 -7.41
C GLY A 743 -16.44 -3.95 -7.84
N GLY A 744 -17.46 -3.72 -6.98
CA GLY A 744 -18.87 -3.99 -7.31
C GLY A 744 -19.26 -5.43 -7.60
N GLY A 745 -18.42 -6.43 -7.27
CA GLY A 745 -18.77 -7.86 -7.45
C GLY A 745 -18.66 -8.34 -8.90
N VAL A 746 -18.03 -7.57 -9.80
CA VAL A 746 -17.86 -7.97 -11.20
C VAL A 746 -16.63 -8.86 -11.36
N LEU A 747 -16.82 -10.04 -11.93
CA LEU A 747 -15.76 -10.96 -12.32
C LEU A 747 -15.23 -10.57 -13.70
N SER A 748 -13.92 -10.36 -13.81
CA SER A 748 -13.27 -10.04 -15.10
C SER A 748 -12.55 -11.25 -15.66
N PHE A 749 -12.83 -11.58 -16.92
CA PHE A 749 -12.26 -12.72 -17.64
C PHE A 749 -11.51 -12.21 -18.87
N TYR A 750 -10.20 -12.08 -18.75
CA TYR A 750 -9.35 -11.56 -19.83
C TYR A 750 -8.80 -12.70 -20.71
N GLY A 751 -8.03 -12.35 -21.71
CA GLY A 751 -7.50 -13.33 -22.65
C GLY A 751 -6.73 -14.48 -22.04
N PRO A 752 -5.84 -14.28 -21.04
CA PRO A 752 -5.17 -15.37 -20.34
C PRO A 752 -6.13 -16.27 -19.57
N GLU A 753 -7.11 -15.71 -18.86
CA GLU A 753 -8.12 -16.44 -18.12
C GLU A 753 -8.97 -17.28 -19.07
N PHE A 754 -9.41 -16.68 -20.19
CA PHE A 754 -10.18 -17.39 -21.23
C PHE A 754 -9.39 -18.54 -21.83
N ARG A 755 -8.16 -18.30 -22.29
CA ARG A 755 -7.32 -19.34 -22.90
C ARG A 755 -6.96 -20.47 -21.94
N GLY A 756 -6.61 -20.11 -20.72
CA GLY A 756 -6.21 -21.05 -19.67
C GLY A 756 -7.39 -21.69 -18.92
N HIS A 757 -8.64 -21.37 -19.26
CA HIS A 757 -9.80 -21.96 -18.61
C HIS A 757 -9.89 -23.45 -18.90
N HIS A 758 -9.99 -24.25 -17.85
CA HIS A 758 -10.02 -25.70 -17.93
C HIS A 758 -11.44 -26.23 -17.88
N ILE A 759 -11.71 -27.23 -18.71
CA ILE A 759 -12.96 -27.98 -18.73
C ILE A 759 -12.66 -29.48 -18.72
N ILE A 760 -13.63 -30.29 -18.36
CA ILE A 760 -13.50 -31.74 -18.51
C ILE A 760 -13.31 -32.06 -19.99
N LYS A 761 -12.38 -32.91 -20.31
CA LYS A 761 -12.14 -33.37 -21.68
C LYS A 761 -13.43 -33.93 -22.29
N PRO A 762 -13.89 -33.39 -23.45
CA PRO A 762 -15.16 -33.84 -24.07
C PRO A 762 -15.27 -35.34 -24.33
N GLU A 763 -14.12 -36.00 -24.60
CA GLU A 763 -14.06 -37.43 -24.82
C GLU A 763 -14.38 -38.27 -23.57
N LEU A 764 -14.26 -37.69 -22.38
CA LEU A 764 -14.61 -38.38 -21.12
C LEU A 764 -16.10 -38.32 -20.82
N LEU A 765 -16.86 -37.42 -21.43
CA LEU A 765 -18.29 -37.23 -21.23
C LEU A 765 -19.09 -38.32 -22.02
N THR A 766 -18.85 -39.57 -21.71
CA THR A 766 -19.46 -40.70 -22.43
C THR A 766 -20.94 -40.90 -22.16
N SER A 767 -21.42 -40.50 -20.98
CA SER A 767 -22.82 -40.53 -20.56
C SER A 767 -23.67 -39.42 -21.16
N LEU A 768 -23.03 -38.32 -21.62
CA LEU A 768 -23.75 -37.16 -22.19
C LEU A 768 -24.09 -37.41 -23.67
N THR A 769 -25.34 -37.09 -24.02
CA THR A 769 -25.90 -37.30 -25.34
C THR A 769 -26.35 -35.99 -25.98
N GLU A 770 -26.79 -36.04 -27.23
CA GLU A 770 -27.41 -34.94 -27.93
C GLU A 770 -28.66 -34.41 -27.20
N THR A 771 -29.37 -35.25 -26.47
CA THR A 771 -30.53 -34.84 -25.68
C THR A 771 -30.13 -33.86 -24.58
N HIS A 772 -29.01 -34.08 -23.87
CA HIS A 772 -28.51 -33.14 -22.86
C HIS A 772 -28.08 -31.81 -23.46
N TYR A 773 -27.46 -31.84 -24.65
CA TYR A 773 -27.11 -30.63 -25.39
C TYR A 773 -28.38 -29.82 -25.77
N ASN A 774 -29.37 -30.50 -26.34
CA ASN A 774 -30.62 -29.87 -26.72
C ASN A 774 -31.37 -29.30 -25.50
N ASP A 775 -31.37 -30.01 -24.38
CA ASP A 775 -31.92 -29.50 -23.13
C ASP A 775 -31.20 -28.25 -22.64
N LEU A 776 -29.85 -28.25 -22.56
CA LEU A 776 -29.05 -27.08 -22.18
C LEU A 776 -29.31 -25.87 -23.08
N THR A 777 -29.35 -26.09 -24.38
CA THR A 777 -29.49 -25.02 -25.36
C THR A 777 -30.91 -24.46 -25.48
N SER A 778 -31.93 -25.20 -25.03
CA SER A 778 -33.32 -24.76 -24.95
C SER A 778 -33.63 -23.93 -23.70
N ARG A 779 -32.74 -23.85 -22.73
CA ARG A 779 -32.98 -23.13 -21.49
C ARG A 779 -32.79 -21.63 -21.64
N GLU A 780 -33.66 -20.86 -21.01
CA GLU A 780 -33.45 -19.43 -20.82
C GLU A 780 -32.50 -19.20 -19.64
N MET A 781 -31.41 -18.46 -19.86
CA MET A 781 -30.45 -18.04 -18.87
C MET A 781 -31.00 -16.83 -18.10
N ASN A 782 -31.75 -17.08 -17.06
CA ASN A 782 -32.30 -16.04 -16.20
C ASN A 782 -31.23 -15.45 -15.25
N ASP A 783 -31.58 -14.39 -14.50
CA ASP A 783 -30.70 -13.73 -13.53
C ASP A 783 -30.33 -14.60 -12.31
N VAL A 784 -30.93 -15.74 -12.15
CA VAL A 784 -30.62 -16.73 -11.11
C VAL A 784 -29.85 -17.87 -11.77
N PHE A 785 -28.79 -18.33 -11.13
CA PHE A 785 -28.11 -19.58 -11.47
C PHE A 785 -29.18 -20.70 -11.50
N VAL A 786 -29.58 -21.10 -12.67
CA VAL A 786 -30.45 -22.26 -12.79
C VAL A 786 -29.54 -23.44 -12.58
N GLU A 787 -29.75 -24.18 -11.50
CA GLU A 787 -29.11 -25.48 -11.28
C GLU A 787 -29.30 -26.27 -12.56
N CYS A 788 -28.25 -26.51 -13.29
CA CYS A 788 -28.34 -27.08 -14.62
C CYS A 788 -28.70 -28.57 -14.60
N GLY A 789 -28.75 -29.21 -13.41
CA GLY A 789 -29.14 -30.61 -13.26
C GLY A 789 -28.22 -31.63 -13.98
N PHE A 790 -27.04 -31.16 -14.41
CA PHE A 790 -26.03 -31.99 -15.06
C PHE A 790 -25.02 -32.60 -14.10
N ASP A 791 -25.02 -32.17 -12.84
CA ASP A 791 -24.01 -32.56 -11.86
C ASP A 791 -24.02 -34.07 -11.55
N GLU A 792 -25.19 -34.70 -11.60
CA GLU A 792 -25.31 -36.13 -11.43
C GLU A 792 -24.81 -36.94 -12.65
N ALA A 793 -24.77 -36.31 -13.83
CA ALA A 793 -24.29 -36.94 -15.05
C ALA A 793 -22.78 -36.75 -15.30
N LEU A 794 -22.20 -35.71 -14.71
CA LEU A 794 -20.77 -35.39 -14.73
C LEU A 794 -20.03 -36.03 -13.56
#